data_dcee9f845dddaa8648d18f78c1b059fb
#
_entry.id   dcee9f845dddaa8648d18f78c1b059fb
#
_cell.length_a   1.000
_cell.length_b   1.000
_cell.length_c   1.000
_cell.angle_alpha   90.00
_cell.angle_beta   90.00
_cell.angle_gamma   90.00
#
_symmetry.space_group_name_H-M   'P 1'
#
loop_
_entity.id
_entity.type
_entity.pdbx_description
1 polymer ?
#
loop_
_entity_poly.entity_id
_entity_poly.type
_entity_poly.pdbx_seq_one_letter_code
_entity_poly.pdbx_strand_id
1 'polypeptide(L)'
;MPKIALAIIVLLIAMGSSSAAAESSPIGKKVDNFSARDFRGKVTSLDDFAGSKIVVVAFLGTECPLAKQYGPRLVEVAAAYKDKGVAVLGIDSNQQDSVSEIAHYAQEHKIEFPLLKDAGNVIADQLSAVRTPEVFVLDASRTVRYWGRVDNQFGFQEAGVAYQRSQPNRRDLTIALDELLAGKDVSQSVSPNQGCRIGRVRKPLANSEVTYSKHIAPIFNNNCVYCHRDGQIAPFPLTSYEESVGWAEMIREVVDEHRMPPWHADPKVGHFKNDARLSDRDQALIDKWVENGAPQGDPKDMPPAPQYAAGWRIPKPDAVVYMSEQGHDVPATGTVEYQRFVVDPGWTEDKWIKALECIPGNPAVVHHIIVYLVPPGVTPSGQAGRLRTNWLGAFAPGLRQQVLADGLARYVQAGSKLLFEMHYTPNGVAQKDRSYAGFVFADPKTVKQEVAVQNAGNFTFKIPPGDDNYEVESEFVFRQNALLLTISPHMHVRGKDFRYELIYPDGKLETLLWVPHYDFGWQTTYELSEPKVLPKGTKMHCVAHFDNSADNFANPDPTKEVTWGEQTWEEMMFGWFEMALADQDLTQPATASALRVKEFLGQADTVKLDDQLRSLARGALASDKTFERFAWQLFELVPQLDRICVTSVDNDKLRLKTLMERFGLKTSLKSRSTVVRAKGQSLADYALGDKVVVNQEMNGTKGSVMTNMAAKDIRSSMHVPVVIKGTPCTINFWSAEAGGFPPEAVKLLEPIARLMAEGAEAVAQK
;
A
#
# COMPACT_ATOMS: atom_id res chain seq x y z
N MET A 1 22.96 60.04 40.21
CA MET A 1 22.14 59.53 39.13
C MET A 1 23.01 59.34 37.91
N PRO A 2 23.50 58.14 37.55
CA PRO A 2 24.02 58.00 36.24
C PRO A 2 23.22 56.87 35.49
N LYS A 3 22.98 57.17 34.23
CA LYS A 3 22.38 56.28 33.24
C LYS A 3 23.38 55.23 32.84
N ILE A 4 23.02 53.96 33.00
CA ILE A 4 23.78 52.80 32.47
C ILE A 4 23.20 52.47 31.07
N ALA A 5 24.02 52.68 30.05
CA ALA A 5 23.72 52.27 28.69
C ALA A 5 24.06 50.76 28.52
N LEU A 6 23.06 49.95 28.18
CA LEU A 6 23.22 48.53 27.87
C LEU A 6 23.56 48.40 26.40
N ALA A 7 24.79 48.04 26.10
CA ALA A 7 25.23 47.73 24.73
C ALA A 7 24.79 46.29 24.37
N ILE A 8 23.87 46.16 23.43
CA ILE A 8 23.49 44.87 22.84
C ILE A 8 24.52 44.50 21.76
N ILE A 9 25.37 43.55 22.07
CA ILE A 9 26.24 42.92 21.05
C ILE A 9 25.40 41.91 20.27
N VAL A 10 25.04 42.27 19.03
CA VAL A 10 24.43 41.33 18.06
C VAL A 10 25.55 40.49 17.49
N LEU A 11 25.61 39.24 17.93
CA LEU A 11 26.50 38.22 17.37
C LEU A 11 25.84 37.72 16.07
N LEU A 12 26.29 38.18 14.91
CA LEU A 12 25.97 37.65 13.61
C LEU A 12 26.66 36.27 13.48
N ILE A 13 25.90 35.22 13.76
CA ILE A 13 26.27 33.86 13.36
C ILE A 13 26.03 33.79 11.85
N ALA A 14 27.11 33.86 11.09
CA ALA A 14 27.11 33.51 9.66
C ALA A 14 26.80 32.04 9.56
N MET A 15 25.53 31.68 9.34
CA MET A 15 25.18 30.37 8.81
C MET A 15 25.76 30.29 7.41
N GLY A 16 26.83 29.52 7.28
CA GLY A 16 27.37 29.13 6.01
C GLY A 16 26.34 28.29 5.27
N SER A 17 25.52 28.95 4.44
CA SER A 17 24.76 28.29 3.41
C SER A 17 25.80 27.65 2.49
N SER A 18 25.94 26.34 2.52
CA SER A 18 26.57 25.62 1.42
C SER A 18 25.75 25.93 0.17
N SER A 19 26.23 26.85 -0.64
CA SER A 19 25.67 27.08 -1.96
C SER A 19 25.91 25.81 -2.78
N ALA A 20 24.87 24.97 -2.88
CA ALA A 20 24.75 24.12 -4.05
C ALA A 20 24.87 25.10 -5.24
N ALA A 21 25.90 24.93 -6.05
CA ALA A 21 26.11 25.73 -7.24
C ALA A 21 24.82 25.63 -8.05
N ALA A 22 24.09 26.73 -8.20
CA ALA A 22 22.92 26.78 -9.03
C ALA A 22 23.35 26.37 -10.43
N GLU A 23 22.95 25.17 -10.87
CA GLU A 23 23.23 24.68 -12.20
C GLU A 23 22.73 25.73 -13.20
N SER A 24 23.61 26.27 -14.02
CA SER A 24 23.23 27.30 -14.97
C SER A 24 22.27 26.71 -15.99
N SER A 25 21.04 27.22 -16.03
CA SER A 25 20.00 26.78 -16.97
C SER A 25 20.56 26.62 -18.40
N PRO A 26 20.32 25.50 -19.08
CA PRO A 26 20.75 25.28 -20.46
C PRO A 26 19.91 26.07 -21.48
N ILE A 27 18.82 26.71 -21.03
CA ILE A 27 17.92 27.45 -21.92
C ILE A 27 18.65 28.58 -22.66
N GLY A 28 18.43 28.64 -23.96
CA GLY A 28 19.06 29.60 -24.86
C GLY A 28 20.49 29.22 -25.31
N LYS A 29 21.08 28.17 -24.76
CA LYS A 29 22.38 27.67 -25.19
C LYS A 29 22.26 26.91 -26.53
N LYS A 30 23.14 27.16 -27.46
CA LYS A 30 23.27 26.35 -28.67
C LYS A 30 24.05 25.07 -28.36
N VAL A 31 23.55 23.94 -28.81
CA VAL A 31 24.16 22.63 -28.66
C VAL A 31 25.05 22.37 -29.88
N ASP A 32 26.31 22.06 -29.63
CA ASP A 32 27.26 21.67 -30.68
C ASP A 32 26.92 20.26 -31.17
N ASN A 33 27.38 19.95 -32.40
CA ASN A 33 27.14 18.61 -32.94
C ASN A 33 27.88 17.56 -32.11
N PHE A 34 27.18 16.46 -31.83
CA PHE A 34 27.72 15.28 -31.18
C PHE A 34 27.34 14.02 -31.99
N SER A 35 28.07 12.93 -31.78
CA SER A 35 27.75 11.65 -32.37
C SER A 35 28.10 10.51 -31.42
N ALA A 36 27.29 9.46 -31.42
CA ALA A 36 27.57 8.24 -30.69
C ALA A 36 26.93 7.03 -31.43
N ARG A 37 27.28 5.81 -30.97
CA ARG A 37 26.69 4.59 -31.52
C ARG A 37 25.36 4.30 -30.78
N ASP A 38 24.34 3.93 -31.55
CA ASP A 38 23.16 3.34 -30.97
C ASP A 38 23.38 1.85 -30.60
N PHE A 39 22.43 1.26 -29.91
CA PHE A 39 22.51 -0.16 -29.53
C PHE A 39 22.52 -1.12 -30.74
N ARG A 40 22.17 -0.68 -31.95
CA ARG A 40 22.25 -1.44 -33.21
C ARG A 40 23.61 -1.33 -33.85
N GLY A 41 24.53 -0.54 -33.26
CA GLY A 41 25.88 -0.28 -33.77
C GLY A 41 25.93 0.85 -34.81
N LYS A 42 24.81 1.49 -35.17
CA LYS A 42 24.78 2.61 -36.09
C LYS A 42 25.29 3.87 -35.40
N VAL A 43 26.20 4.59 -36.05
CA VAL A 43 26.60 5.93 -35.60
C VAL A 43 25.50 6.91 -36.01
N THR A 44 25.01 7.69 -35.09
CA THR A 44 24.05 8.76 -35.31
C THR A 44 24.56 10.05 -34.69
N SER A 45 24.42 11.13 -35.45
CA SER A 45 24.88 12.48 -35.11
C SER A 45 23.67 13.42 -34.96
N LEU A 46 23.81 14.47 -34.17
CA LEU A 46 22.78 15.52 -34.10
C LEU A 46 22.54 16.17 -35.48
N ASP A 47 23.58 16.27 -36.32
CA ASP A 47 23.47 16.81 -37.69
C ASP A 47 22.64 15.92 -38.63
N ASP A 48 22.49 14.61 -38.34
CA ASP A 48 21.61 13.74 -39.13
C ASP A 48 20.12 14.22 -39.09
N PHE A 49 19.78 15.05 -38.13
CA PHE A 49 18.46 15.67 -37.96
C PHE A 49 18.39 17.11 -38.51
N ALA A 50 19.34 17.56 -39.35
CA ALA A 50 19.38 18.93 -39.89
C ALA A 50 18.07 19.35 -40.55
N GLY A 51 17.31 18.40 -41.16
CA GLY A 51 16.00 18.61 -41.72
C GLY A 51 14.84 18.75 -40.74
N SER A 52 15.03 18.46 -39.48
CA SER A 52 13.99 18.53 -38.44
C SER A 52 13.86 19.94 -37.89
N LYS A 53 12.61 20.43 -37.79
CA LYS A 53 12.29 21.73 -37.17
C LYS A 53 12.65 21.75 -35.69
N ILE A 54 12.44 20.61 -35.01
CA ILE A 54 12.67 20.43 -33.59
C ILE A 54 13.34 19.05 -33.37
N VAL A 55 14.31 18.99 -32.45
CA VAL A 55 14.87 17.73 -31.96
C VAL A 55 14.64 17.64 -30.46
N VAL A 56 14.00 16.57 -30.02
CA VAL A 56 13.88 16.21 -28.61
C VAL A 56 15.04 15.28 -28.26
N VAL A 57 15.92 15.69 -27.38
CA VAL A 57 16.97 14.85 -26.80
C VAL A 57 16.50 14.36 -25.44
N ALA A 58 16.33 13.04 -25.29
CA ALA A 58 15.82 12.42 -24.07
C ALA A 58 16.88 11.53 -23.42
N PHE A 59 17.30 11.87 -22.21
CA PHE A 59 18.19 11.01 -21.41
C PHE A 59 17.37 9.91 -20.74
N LEU A 60 17.78 8.66 -20.97
CA LEU A 60 17.09 7.47 -20.47
C LEU A 60 18.10 6.56 -19.76
N GLY A 61 17.61 5.66 -18.91
CA GLY A 61 18.42 4.67 -18.22
C GLY A 61 17.63 3.37 -18.08
N THR A 62 18.30 2.24 -18.26
CA THR A 62 17.67 0.92 -18.38
C THR A 62 16.99 0.47 -17.09
N GLU A 63 17.57 0.80 -15.93
CA GLU A 63 17.06 0.40 -14.61
C GLU A 63 16.35 1.52 -13.83
N CYS A 64 16.27 2.73 -14.42
CA CYS A 64 15.53 3.83 -13.79
C CYS A 64 14.02 3.58 -13.85
N PRO A 65 13.31 3.45 -12.70
CA PRO A 65 11.87 3.19 -12.70
C PRO A 65 11.06 4.25 -13.46
N LEU A 66 11.41 5.52 -13.34
CA LEU A 66 10.74 6.59 -14.09
C LEU A 66 11.07 6.53 -15.59
N ALA A 67 12.29 6.19 -16.00
CA ALA A 67 12.61 6.02 -17.40
C ALA A 67 11.86 4.85 -18.05
N LYS A 68 11.61 3.75 -17.29
CA LYS A 68 10.76 2.63 -17.72
C LYS A 68 9.31 3.08 -17.98
N GLN A 69 8.78 3.98 -17.16
CA GLN A 69 7.42 4.53 -17.34
C GLN A 69 7.34 5.52 -18.51
N TYR A 70 8.38 6.34 -18.73
CA TYR A 70 8.37 7.38 -19.75
C TYR A 70 8.90 6.95 -21.13
N GLY A 71 9.61 5.80 -21.22
CA GLY A 71 10.03 5.23 -22.49
C GLY A 71 8.89 5.05 -23.50
N PRO A 72 7.81 4.32 -23.16
CA PRO A 72 6.61 4.20 -24.01
C PRO A 72 5.95 5.54 -24.35
N ARG A 73 5.93 6.49 -23.40
CA ARG A 73 5.39 7.84 -23.65
C ARG A 73 6.18 8.62 -24.68
N LEU A 74 7.52 8.48 -24.69
CA LEU A 74 8.35 9.10 -25.70
C LEU A 74 8.16 8.45 -27.08
N VAL A 75 7.86 7.15 -27.15
CA VAL A 75 7.45 6.48 -28.41
C VAL A 75 6.15 7.08 -28.93
N GLU A 76 5.14 7.30 -28.07
CA GLU A 76 3.89 7.98 -28.46
C GLU A 76 4.15 9.40 -28.97
N VAL A 77 4.99 10.18 -28.30
CA VAL A 77 5.38 11.55 -28.73
C VAL A 77 6.11 11.49 -30.06
N ALA A 78 7.07 10.59 -30.24
CA ALA A 78 7.80 10.44 -31.50
C ALA A 78 6.85 10.16 -32.67
N ALA A 79 5.89 9.24 -32.50
CA ALA A 79 4.89 8.91 -33.51
C ALA A 79 3.96 10.10 -33.82
N ALA A 80 3.45 10.80 -32.82
CA ALA A 80 2.47 11.88 -32.96
C ALA A 80 3.05 13.16 -33.59
N TYR A 81 4.36 13.37 -33.49
CA TYR A 81 5.01 14.61 -33.96
C TYR A 81 5.95 14.41 -35.15
N LYS A 82 6.19 13.19 -35.63
CA LYS A 82 7.06 12.88 -36.77
C LYS A 82 6.72 13.69 -38.01
N ASP A 83 5.47 13.65 -38.44
CA ASP A 83 4.99 14.33 -39.63
C ASP A 83 4.92 15.86 -39.48
N LYS A 84 5.08 16.36 -38.25
CA LYS A 84 5.15 17.81 -37.97
C LYS A 84 6.59 18.34 -38.03
N GLY A 85 7.58 17.45 -38.27
CA GLY A 85 9.00 17.78 -38.35
C GLY A 85 9.72 17.78 -37.04
N VAL A 86 9.25 16.98 -36.05
CA VAL A 86 9.94 16.73 -34.78
C VAL A 86 10.63 15.39 -34.84
N ALA A 87 11.89 15.34 -34.45
CA ALA A 87 12.65 14.12 -34.25
C ALA A 87 12.88 13.87 -32.76
N VAL A 88 12.89 12.60 -32.33
CA VAL A 88 13.27 12.18 -30.98
C VAL A 88 14.59 11.40 -31.05
N LEU A 89 15.53 11.74 -30.17
CA LEU A 89 16.84 11.12 -30.00
C LEU A 89 17.00 10.76 -28.53
N GLY A 90 17.09 9.47 -28.24
CA GLY A 90 17.39 8.96 -26.89
C GLY A 90 18.91 8.90 -26.64
N ILE A 91 19.30 9.20 -25.43
CA ILE A 91 20.71 9.11 -24.95
C ILE A 91 20.72 8.29 -23.66
N ASP A 92 21.53 7.24 -23.64
CA ASP A 92 21.91 6.55 -22.40
C ASP A 92 23.32 6.95 -22.03
N SER A 93 23.46 7.68 -20.91
CA SER A 93 24.74 8.16 -20.38
C SER A 93 25.16 7.43 -19.09
N ASN A 94 24.39 6.42 -18.65
CA ASN A 94 24.72 5.70 -17.42
C ASN A 94 25.97 4.82 -17.63
N GLN A 95 26.97 4.97 -16.78
CA GLN A 95 28.17 4.13 -16.81
C GLN A 95 27.84 2.63 -16.70
N GLN A 96 26.89 2.29 -15.84
CA GLN A 96 26.51 0.92 -15.53
C GLN A 96 25.69 0.23 -16.63
N ASP A 97 25.01 0.96 -17.49
CA ASP A 97 24.14 0.38 -18.51
C ASP A 97 24.96 -0.12 -19.69
N SER A 98 24.93 -1.40 -19.96
CA SER A 98 25.59 -2.01 -21.11
C SER A 98 24.79 -1.83 -22.39
N VAL A 99 25.44 -1.97 -23.56
CA VAL A 99 24.76 -1.92 -24.87
C VAL A 99 23.70 -3.02 -25.00
N SER A 100 23.91 -4.20 -24.39
CA SER A 100 22.92 -5.29 -24.38
C SER A 100 21.68 -4.97 -23.54
N GLU A 101 21.84 -4.31 -22.40
CA GLU A 101 20.74 -3.86 -21.56
C GLU A 101 19.95 -2.74 -22.25
N ILE A 102 20.63 -1.80 -22.91
CA ILE A 102 19.99 -0.77 -23.73
C ILE A 102 19.17 -1.40 -24.87
N ALA A 103 19.71 -2.44 -25.53
CA ALA A 103 19.00 -3.15 -26.58
C ALA A 103 17.76 -3.87 -26.04
N HIS A 104 17.86 -4.50 -24.88
CA HIS A 104 16.74 -5.15 -24.20
C HIS A 104 15.65 -4.12 -23.81
N TYR A 105 16.05 -3.02 -23.17
CA TYR A 105 15.16 -1.92 -22.81
C TYR A 105 14.44 -1.34 -24.04
N ALA A 106 15.18 -1.11 -25.13
CA ALA A 106 14.59 -0.60 -26.38
C ALA A 106 13.57 -1.57 -26.99
N GLN A 107 13.85 -2.89 -26.92
CA GLN A 107 12.94 -3.93 -27.41
C GLN A 107 11.69 -4.02 -26.54
N GLU A 108 11.85 -4.05 -25.23
CA GLU A 108 10.74 -4.17 -24.25
C GLU A 108 9.76 -2.99 -24.38
N HIS A 109 10.31 -1.77 -24.45
CA HIS A 109 9.52 -0.53 -24.55
C HIS A 109 9.23 -0.11 -25.99
N LYS A 110 9.54 -0.93 -27.00
CA LYS A 110 9.28 -0.69 -28.43
C LYS A 110 9.86 0.65 -28.91
N ILE A 111 11.06 1.00 -28.49
CA ILE A 111 11.74 2.22 -28.87
C ILE A 111 12.31 2.05 -30.28
N GLU A 112 11.74 2.77 -31.25
CA GLU A 112 12.18 2.76 -32.66
C GLU A 112 13.13 3.91 -33.00
N PHE A 113 13.06 5.03 -32.26
CA PHE A 113 13.99 6.14 -32.45
C PHE A 113 15.42 5.76 -32.02
N PRO A 114 16.46 6.46 -32.54
CA PRO A 114 17.83 6.19 -32.14
C PRO A 114 18.01 6.37 -30.61
N LEU A 115 18.61 5.39 -29.96
CA LEU A 115 18.97 5.43 -28.54
C LEU A 115 20.49 5.18 -28.45
N LEU A 116 21.24 6.24 -28.18
CA LEU A 116 22.69 6.28 -28.25
C LEU A 116 23.34 5.95 -26.92
N LYS A 117 24.45 5.20 -26.91
CA LYS A 117 25.30 5.04 -25.74
C LYS A 117 26.30 6.19 -25.67
N ASP A 118 26.15 7.08 -24.72
CA ASP A 118 27.05 8.17 -24.41
C ASP A 118 28.17 7.69 -23.46
N ALA A 119 29.19 7.03 -24.03
CA ALA A 119 30.33 6.56 -23.28
C ALA A 119 31.16 7.74 -22.74
N GLY A 120 31.37 7.76 -21.43
CA GLY A 120 32.14 8.81 -20.77
C GLY A 120 31.39 10.09 -20.48
N ASN A 121 30.05 10.09 -20.62
CA ASN A 121 29.12 11.19 -20.28
C ASN A 121 29.34 12.50 -21.08
N VAL A 122 29.93 12.43 -22.29
CA VAL A 122 30.31 13.60 -23.10
C VAL A 122 29.07 14.42 -23.50
N ILE A 123 28.01 13.73 -23.96
CA ILE A 123 26.77 14.38 -24.39
C ILE A 123 26.00 14.92 -23.16
N ALA A 124 25.97 14.14 -22.07
CA ALA A 124 25.37 14.59 -20.82
C ALA A 124 26.04 15.84 -20.24
N ASP A 125 27.40 15.91 -20.31
CA ASP A 125 28.17 17.07 -19.84
C ASP A 125 27.87 18.31 -20.70
N GLN A 126 27.82 18.15 -22.02
CA GLN A 126 27.51 19.23 -22.96
C GLN A 126 26.15 19.86 -22.71
N LEU A 127 25.14 19.04 -22.45
CA LEU A 127 23.75 19.46 -22.16
C LEU A 127 23.53 19.81 -20.69
N SER A 128 24.49 19.53 -19.82
CA SER A 128 24.33 19.61 -18.35
C SER A 128 23.22 18.71 -17.85
N ALA A 129 23.01 17.55 -18.48
CA ALA A 129 22.01 16.58 -18.05
C ALA A 129 22.45 15.87 -16.76
N VAL A 130 21.52 15.68 -15.84
CA VAL A 130 21.82 15.14 -14.49
C VAL A 130 20.99 13.92 -14.14
N ARG A 131 19.83 13.73 -14.78
CA ARG A 131 18.87 12.68 -14.42
C ARG A 131 18.37 11.87 -15.61
N THR A 132 17.69 10.78 -15.32
CA THR A 132 16.88 9.98 -16.24
C THR A 132 15.50 9.72 -15.64
N PRO A 133 14.37 9.97 -16.37
CA PRO A 133 14.30 10.62 -17.67
C PRO A 133 14.47 12.14 -17.56
N GLU A 134 15.19 12.74 -18.52
CA GLU A 134 15.35 14.20 -18.64
C GLU A 134 15.28 14.57 -20.13
N VAL A 135 14.52 15.61 -20.48
CA VAL A 135 14.34 15.97 -21.91
C VAL A 135 14.78 17.40 -22.17
N PHE A 136 15.41 17.57 -23.36
CA PHE A 136 15.82 18.85 -23.92
C PHE A 136 15.14 19.01 -25.28
N VAL A 137 14.48 20.14 -25.52
CA VAL A 137 13.89 20.46 -26.82
C VAL A 137 14.76 21.50 -27.52
N LEU A 138 15.31 21.12 -28.66
CA LEU A 138 16.16 21.95 -29.50
C LEU A 138 15.38 22.46 -30.70
N ASP A 139 15.45 23.77 -30.97
CA ASP A 139 14.87 24.35 -32.19
C ASP A 139 15.71 24.03 -33.45
N ALA A 140 15.30 24.57 -34.62
CA ALA A 140 15.99 24.36 -35.89
C ALA A 140 17.48 24.86 -35.86
N SER A 141 17.80 25.82 -35.01
CA SER A 141 19.19 26.30 -34.80
C SER A 141 19.99 25.49 -33.78
N ARG A 142 19.37 24.43 -33.20
CA ARG A 142 19.89 23.60 -32.13
C ARG A 142 20.08 24.39 -30.81
N THR A 143 19.25 25.38 -30.60
CA THR A 143 19.18 26.13 -29.34
C THR A 143 18.18 25.47 -28.42
N VAL A 144 18.52 25.26 -27.14
CA VAL A 144 17.65 24.69 -26.13
C VAL A 144 16.49 25.65 -25.81
N ARG A 145 15.26 25.21 -26.03
CA ARG A 145 14.03 25.98 -25.78
C ARG A 145 13.21 25.45 -24.62
N TYR A 146 13.36 24.18 -24.30
CA TYR A 146 12.73 23.57 -23.15
C TYR A 146 13.71 22.57 -22.51
N TRP A 147 13.67 22.49 -21.19
CA TRP A 147 14.42 21.55 -20.37
C TRP A 147 13.58 21.08 -19.17
N GLY A 148 13.49 19.75 -18.94
CA GLY A 148 12.80 19.19 -17.78
C GLY A 148 12.17 17.83 -18.03
N ARG A 149 10.99 17.60 -17.44
CA ARG A 149 10.27 16.33 -17.49
C ARG A 149 9.43 16.19 -18.76
N VAL A 150 9.01 14.95 -19.05
CA VAL A 150 8.05 14.66 -20.14
C VAL A 150 6.64 15.16 -19.77
N ASP A 151 6.16 14.79 -18.59
CA ASP A 151 4.90 15.27 -17.99
C ASP A 151 4.95 15.07 -16.47
N ASN A 152 3.83 15.30 -15.75
CA ASN A 152 3.76 15.18 -14.30
C ASN A 152 2.91 14.00 -13.83
N GLN A 153 2.86 12.89 -14.59
CA GLN A 153 2.11 11.70 -14.18
C GLN A 153 2.81 10.93 -13.07
N PHE A 154 4.13 10.80 -13.16
CA PHE A 154 4.96 10.05 -12.22
C PHE A 154 6.04 10.94 -11.61
N GLY A 155 6.35 10.75 -10.33
CA GLY A 155 7.42 11.52 -9.68
C GLY A 155 7.48 11.29 -8.17
N PHE A 156 8.15 12.25 -7.51
CA PHE A 156 8.28 12.30 -6.05
C PHE A 156 7.81 13.66 -5.55
N GLN A 157 7.10 13.69 -4.42
CA GLN A 157 6.77 14.90 -3.69
C GLN A 157 7.79 15.15 -2.55
N GLU A 158 7.53 16.11 -1.69
CA GLU A 158 8.38 16.38 -0.52
C GLU A 158 8.59 15.11 0.32
N ALA A 159 9.71 15.02 1.00
CA ALA A 159 10.17 13.85 1.73
C ALA A 159 10.37 12.57 0.88
N GLY A 160 10.41 12.70 -0.46
CA GLY A 160 10.70 11.58 -1.37
C GLY A 160 9.57 10.59 -1.58
N VAL A 161 8.35 10.91 -1.13
CA VAL A 161 7.16 10.07 -1.32
C VAL A 161 6.82 9.98 -2.82
N ALA A 162 6.83 8.74 -3.35
CA ALA A 162 6.50 8.50 -4.75
C ALA A 162 5.02 8.74 -5.03
N TYR A 163 4.72 9.29 -6.21
CA TYR A 163 3.33 9.42 -6.67
C TYR A 163 3.14 8.90 -8.08
N GLN A 164 1.93 8.38 -8.34
CA GLN A 164 1.45 8.01 -9.67
C GLN A 164 0.03 8.52 -9.84
N ARG A 165 -0.17 9.35 -10.86
CA ARG A 165 -1.51 9.81 -11.26
C ARG A 165 -2.10 8.90 -12.33
N SER A 166 -3.41 8.78 -12.38
CA SER A 166 -4.11 8.04 -13.45
C SER A 166 -3.90 8.68 -14.83
N GLN A 167 -3.75 10.00 -14.87
CA GLN A 167 -3.44 10.80 -16.06
C GLN A 167 -2.54 11.99 -15.66
N PRO A 168 -1.66 12.47 -16.54
CA PRO A 168 -0.92 13.68 -16.28
C PRO A 168 -1.86 14.89 -16.23
N ASN A 169 -1.70 15.74 -15.22
CA ASN A 169 -2.41 17.03 -15.16
C ASN A 169 -1.80 18.06 -16.12
N ARG A 170 -0.53 17.89 -16.47
CA ARG A 170 0.21 18.75 -17.39
C ARG A 170 1.20 17.91 -18.20
N ARG A 171 1.14 18.08 -19.52
CA ARG A 171 2.00 17.42 -20.50
C ARG A 171 3.09 18.39 -20.96
N ASP A 172 4.06 18.68 -20.10
CA ASP A 172 5.03 19.75 -20.27
C ASP A 172 5.77 19.69 -21.61
N LEU A 173 6.29 18.50 -22.00
CA LEU A 173 6.99 18.32 -23.29
C LEU A 173 6.08 18.62 -24.48
N THR A 174 4.85 18.08 -24.51
CA THR A 174 3.94 18.29 -25.67
C THR A 174 3.48 19.73 -25.78
N ILE A 175 3.28 20.43 -24.66
CA ILE A 175 2.97 21.87 -24.66
C ILE A 175 4.12 22.65 -25.30
N ALA A 176 5.37 22.38 -24.87
CA ALA A 176 6.53 23.04 -25.43
C ALA A 176 6.70 22.79 -26.95
N LEU A 177 6.43 21.54 -27.40
CA LEU A 177 6.46 21.19 -28.82
C LEU A 177 5.39 21.94 -29.63
N ASP A 178 4.16 21.98 -29.13
CA ASP A 178 3.04 22.67 -29.83
C ASP A 178 3.26 24.18 -29.92
N GLU A 179 3.79 24.81 -28.85
CA GLU A 179 4.12 26.24 -28.85
C GLU A 179 5.22 26.57 -29.87
N LEU A 180 6.30 25.80 -29.90
CA LEU A 180 7.39 25.99 -30.87
C LEU A 180 6.97 25.75 -32.29
N LEU A 181 6.15 24.73 -32.58
CA LEU A 181 5.61 24.46 -33.90
C LEU A 181 4.64 25.57 -34.38
N ALA A 182 3.98 26.26 -33.44
CA ALA A 182 3.16 27.43 -33.70
C ALA A 182 3.98 28.73 -33.85
N GLY A 183 5.32 28.66 -33.76
CA GLY A 183 6.22 29.82 -33.82
C GLY A 183 6.17 30.71 -32.58
N LYS A 184 5.74 30.16 -31.43
CA LYS A 184 5.68 30.87 -30.14
C LYS A 184 6.86 30.52 -29.29
N ASP A 185 7.18 31.39 -28.33
CA ASP A 185 8.10 31.06 -27.25
C ASP A 185 7.44 30.04 -26.31
N VAL A 186 8.27 29.18 -25.68
CA VAL A 186 7.79 28.20 -24.71
C VAL A 186 7.36 28.92 -23.44
N SER A 187 6.09 28.79 -23.08
CA SER A 187 5.50 29.47 -21.93
C SER A 187 6.13 29.05 -20.57
N GLN A 188 6.57 27.81 -20.48
CA GLN A 188 7.33 27.28 -19.37
C GLN A 188 8.55 26.52 -19.90
N SER A 189 9.66 27.24 -20.07
CA SER A 189 10.88 26.68 -20.65
C SER A 189 11.61 25.69 -19.74
N VAL A 190 11.35 25.71 -18.43
CA VAL A 190 11.94 24.79 -17.43
C VAL A 190 10.82 24.18 -16.61
N SER A 191 10.85 22.87 -16.46
CA SER A 191 9.98 22.15 -15.50
C SER A 191 10.81 21.33 -14.51
N PRO A 192 10.26 21.04 -13.30
CA PRO A 192 10.95 20.20 -12.32
C PRO A 192 11.35 18.86 -12.93
N ASN A 193 12.62 18.48 -12.72
CA ASN A 193 13.18 17.22 -13.22
C ASN A 193 13.37 16.25 -12.07
N GLN A 194 12.80 15.05 -12.19
CA GLN A 194 12.84 14.00 -11.18
C GLN A 194 13.28 12.67 -11.84
N GLY A 195 13.89 11.81 -11.05
CA GLY A 195 14.36 10.51 -11.53
C GLY A 195 15.72 10.15 -10.98
N CYS A 196 16.32 9.11 -11.53
CA CYS A 196 17.62 8.64 -11.10
C CYS A 196 18.74 9.54 -11.60
N ARG A 197 19.78 9.74 -10.80
CA ARG A 197 20.97 10.44 -11.27
C ARG A 197 21.67 9.63 -12.35
N ILE A 198 22.18 10.31 -13.38
CA ILE A 198 23.00 9.70 -14.41
C ILE A 198 24.27 9.14 -13.77
N GLY A 199 24.54 7.86 -14.00
CA GLY A 199 25.76 7.20 -13.55
C GLY A 199 26.98 7.75 -14.28
N ARG A 200 27.82 8.49 -13.54
CA ARG A 200 29.01 9.19 -14.11
C ARG A 200 30.26 8.34 -14.04
N VAL A 201 31.10 8.43 -15.07
CA VAL A 201 32.46 7.90 -15.01
C VAL A 201 33.25 8.69 -13.97
N ARG A 202 33.82 7.98 -12.98
CA ARG A 202 34.50 8.59 -11.85
C ARG A 202 36.01 8.35 -11.91
N LYS A 203 36.76 9.28 -11.32
CA LYS A 203 38.16 9.13 -11.03
C LYS A 203 38.35 8.85 -9.55
N PRO A 204 38.61 7.60 -9.14
CA PRO A 204 38.87 7.29 -7.74
C PRO A 204 40.08 8.04 -7.20
N LEU A 205 39.95 8.60 -5.99
CA LEU A 205 41.08 9.22 -5.28
C LEU A 205 42.08 8.12 -4.89
N ALA A 206 43.34 8.31 -5.36
CA ALA A 206 44.41 7.41 -4.97
C ALA A 206 44.63 7.46 -3.44
N ASN A 207 44.82 6.31 -2.81
CA ASN A 207 45.01 6.17 -1.36
C ASN A 207 43.84 6.65 -0.49
N SER A 208 42.62 6.53 -0.99
CA SER A 208 41.40 6.77 -0.17
C SER A 208 41.38 5.85 1.03
N GLU A 209 41.11 6.41 2.23
CA GLU A 209 40.93 5.63 3.45
C GLU A 209 39.63 4.86 3.44
N VAL A 210 38.60 5.37 2.74
CA VAL A 210 37.29 4.73 2.61
C VAL A 210 37.16 4.08 1.23
N THR A 211 36.93 2.77 1.22
CA THR A 211 36.85 1.97 -0.01
C THR A 211 35.61 1.09 0.01
N TYR A 212 35.15 0.66 -1.18
CA TYR A 212 34.02 -0.24 -1.31
C TYR A 212 34.25 -1.55 -0.55
N SER A 213 35.33 -2.26 -0.88
CA SER A 213 35.60 -3.59 -0.33
C SER A 213 35.61 -3.63 1.19
N LYS A 214 36.25 -2.65 1.83
CA LYS A 214 36.44 -2.64 3.29
C LYS A 214 35.30 -2.01 4.05
N HIS A 215 34.63 -0.98 3.51
CA HIS A 215 33.73 -0.15 4.27
C HIS A 215 32.28 -0.21 3.75
N ILE A 216 32.09 -0.16 2.42
CA ILE A 216 30.77 -0.02 1.83
C ILE A 216 30.08 -1.38 1.64
N ALA A 217 30.81 -2.39 1.16
CA ALA A 217 30.26 -3.73 0.99
C ALA A 217 29.66 -4.32 2.29
N PRO A 218 30.28 -4.17 3.49
CA PRO A 218 29.63 -4.56 4.75
C PRO A 218 28.32 -3.81 5.02
N ILE A 219 28.27 -2.49 4.74
CA ILE A 219 27.06 -1.68 4.92
C ILE A 219 25.96 -2.17 3.98
N PHE A 220 26.29 -2.37 2.69
CA PHE A 220 25.33 -2.83 1.69
C PHE A 220 24.81 -4.23 1.99
N ASN A 221 25.69 -5.15 2.38
CA ASN A 221 25.29 -6.51 2.76
C ASN A 221 24.29 -6.54 3.92
N ASN A 222 24.46 -5.63 4.88
CA ASN A 222 23.61 -5.59 6.06
C ASN A 222 22.27 -4.83 5.85
N ASN A 223 22.27 -3.79 5.00
CA ASN A 223 21.17 -2.84 4.93
C ASN A 223 20.49 -2.76 3.55
N CYS A 224 21.17 -3.11 2.46
CA CYS A 224 20.68 -2.86 1.08
C CYS A 224 20.40 -4.14 0.30
N VAL A 225 21.33 -5.11 0.31
CA VAL A 225 21.29 -6.34 -0.50
C VAL A 225 20.09 -7.22 -0.18
N TYR A 226 19.45 -7.05 0.96
CA TYR A 226 18.20 -7.72 1.28
C TYR A 226 17.13 -7.51 0.17
N CYS A 227 17.05 -6.29 -0.37
CA CYS A 227 16.16 -5.94 -1.47
C CYS A 227 16.91 -5.77 -2.81
N HIS A 228 18.14 -5.22 -2.78
CA HIS A 228 18.97 -4.92 -3.95
C HIS A 228 19.85 -6.12 -4.34
N ARG A 229 19.23 -7.17 -4.87
CA ARG A 229 19.87 -8.35 -5.46
C ARG A 229 18.94 -8.99 -6.49
N ASP A 230 19.48 -9.81 -7.35
CA ASP A 230 18.72 -10.47 -8.42
C ASP A 230 17.47 -11.18 -7.91
N GLY A 231 16.37 -11.00 -8.63
CA GLY A 231 15.07 -11.60 -8.31
C GLY A 231 14.35 -11.00 -7.09
N GLN A 232 14.82 -9.86 -6.57
CA GLN A 232 14.15 -9.11 -5.51
C GLN A 232 13.48 -7.85 -6.06
N ILE A 233 12.79 -7.09 -5.17
CA ILE A 233 11.92 -5.98 -5.56
C ILE A 233 12.67 -4.74 -6.03
N ALA A 234 13.92 -4.54 -5.59
CA ALA A 234 14.68 -3.38 -5.99
C ALA A 234 15.01 -3.39 -7.49
N PRO A 235 15.06 -2.24 -8.17
CA PRO A 235 15.21 -2.16 -9.62
C PRO A 235 16.57 -2.61 -10.12
N PHE A 236 17.60 -2.62 -9.26
CA PHE A 236 18.97 -2.99 -9.60
C PHE A 236 19.69 -3.65 -8.41
N PRO A 237 20.65 -4.55 -8.64
CA PRO A 237 21.42 -5.18 -7.58
C PRO A 237 22.53 -4.24 -7.04
N LEU A 238 22.99 -4.51 -5.80
CA LEU A 238 24.11 -3.85 -5.12
C LEU A 238 25.03 -4.90 -4.48
N THR A 239 25.17 -6.06 -5.13
CA THR A 239 25.91 -7.21 -4.59
C THR A 239 27.41 -7.18 -4.91
N SER A 240 27.82 -6.34 -5.86
CA SER A 240 29.20 -6.16 -6.28
C SER A 240 29.59 -4.68 -6.43
N TYR A 241 30.90 -4.42 -6.56
CA TYR A 241 31.40 -3.07 -6.84
C TYR A 241 30.91 -2.56 -8.19
N GLU A 242 30.97 -3.42 -9.20
CA GLU A 242 30.59 -3.11 -10.58
C GLU A 242 29.13 -2.71 -10.68
N GLU A 243 28.25 -3.39 -9.95
CA GLU A 243 26.82 -3.08 -9.85
C GLU A 243 26.55 -1.77 -9.08
N SER A 244 27.43 -1.41 -8.15
CA SER A 244 27.19 -0.30 -7.21
C SER A 244 27.78 1.02 -7.67
N VAL A 245 28.95 1.01 -8.34
CA VAL A 245 29.74 2.21 -8.59
C VAL A 245 29.03 3.23 -9.51
N GLY A 246 28.27 2.75 -10.48
CA GLY A 246 27.46 3.59 -11.37
C GLY A 246 26.30 4.31 -10.65
N TRP A 247 25.86 3.77 -9.54
CA TRP A 247 24.78 4.33 -8.73
C TRP A 247 25.26 5.20 -7.57
N ALA A 248 26.56 5.40 -7.40
CA ALA A 248 27.15 6.03 -6.21
C ALA A 248 26.50 7.38 -5.84
N GLU A 249 26.26 8.29 -6.81
CA GLU A 249 25.59 9.57 -6.56
C GLU A 249 24.11 9.39 -6.21
N MET A 250 23.42 8.43 -6.83
CA MET A 250 22.04 8.14 -6.52
C MET A 250 21.91 7.54 -5.12
N ILE A 251 22.82 6.61 -4.77
CA ILE A 251 22.86 6.01 -3.43
C ILE A 251 23.05 7.11 -2.37
N ARG A 252 24.01 8.02 -2.57
CA ARG A 252 24.21 9.15 -1.64
C ARG A 252 22.93 9.98 -1.51
N GLU A 253 22.33 10.40 -2.62
CA GLU A 253 21.13 11.22 -2.62
C GLU A 253 19.98 10.56 -1.84
N VAL A 254 19.67 9.28 -2.09
CA VAL A 254 18.56 8.60 -1.42
C VAL A 254 18.83 8.31 0.05
N VAL A 255 20.10 8.19 0.44
CA VAL A 255 20.50 8.02 1.84
C VAL A 255 20.43 9.35 2.58
N ASP A 256 20.93 10.45 2.00
CA ASP A 256 20.87 11.79 2.57
C ASP A 256 19.42 12.28 2.75
N GLU A 257 18.56 11.97 1.80
CA GLU A 257 17.13 12.29 1.84
C GLU A 257 16.31 11.29 2.65
N HIS A 258 16.91 10.29 3.29
CA HIS A 258 16.27 9.23 4.06
C HIS A 258 15.22 8.43 3.29
N ARG A 259 15.31 8.39 1.95
CA ARG A 259 14.47 7.54 1.09
C ARG A 259 14.89 6.07 1.14
N MET A 260 16.19 5.81 1.40
CA MET A 260 16.77 4.46 1.52
C MET A 260 17.75 4.36 2.69
N PRO A 261 17.70 3.26 3.46
CA PRO A 261 16.63 2.25 3.48
C PRO A 261 15.29 2.84 3.88
N PRO A 262 14.15 2.32 3.37
CA PRO A 262 12.82 2.87 3.68
C PRO A 262 12.47 2.64 5.15
N TRP A 263 12.36 3.73 5.91
CA TRP A 263 12.00 3.71 7.32
C TRP A 263 11.42 5.06 7.73
N HIS A 264 10.14 5.07 8.11
CA HIS A 264 9.40 6.32 8.32
C HIS A 264 9.07 6.62 9.78
N ALA A 265 9.42 5.71 10.72
CA ALA A 265 9.22 5.98 12.15
C ALA A 265 10.15 7.09 12.67
N ASP A 266 9.61 8.01 13.45
CA ASP A 266 10.39 9.03 14.16
C ASP A 266 11.46 8.36 15.03
N PRO A 267 12.73 8.75 14.92
CA PRO A 267 13.84 8.12 15.65
C PRO A 267 13.75 8.25 17.17
N LYS A 268 12.90 9.16 17.67
CA LYS A 268 12.74 9.41 19.11
C LYS A 268 11.59 8.62 19.72
N VAL A 269 10.80 7.90 18.91
CA VAL A 269 9.58 7.22 19.34
C VAL A 269 9.66 5.73 19.03
N GLY A 270 9.47 4.91 20.07
CA GLY A 270 9.48 3.46 19.95
C GLY A 270 10.88 2.87 19.75
N HIS A 271 10.97 1.56 19.89
CA HIS A 271 12.16 0.76 19.62
C HIS A 271 11.75 -0.50 18.88
N PHE A 272 12.31 -0.70 17.68
CA PHE A 272 11.90 -1.76 16.79
C PHE A 272 13.05 -2.67 16.44
N LYS A 273 12.79 -3.97 16.46
CA LYS A 273 13.78 -5.01 16.13
C LYS A 273 14.21 -4.94 14.66
N ASN A 274 13.31 -4.53 13.80
CA ASN A 274 13.52 -4.42 12.36
C ASN A 274 13.85 -2.99 11.88
N ASP A 275 14.39 -2.15 12.78
CA ASP A 275 14.83 -0.79 12.42
C ASP A 275 15.83 -0.85 11.25
N ALA A 276 15.45 -0.20 10.15
CA ALA A 276 16.21 -0.24 8.91
C ALA A 276 17.12 0.99 8.71
N ARG A 277 17.11 1.96 9.63
CA ARG A 277 17.91 3.18 9.49
C ARG A 277 19.40 2.87 9.46
N LEU A 278 20.12 3.60 8.66
CA LEU A 278 21.56 3.62 8.72
C LEU A 278 22.04 4.38 9.97
N SER A 279 23.17 3.96 10.52
CA SER A 279 23.84 4.77 11.54
C SER A 279 24.47 6.00 10.89
N ASP A 280 24.59 7.11 11.66
CA ASP A 280 25.30 8.33 11.20
C ASP A 280 26.71 8.01 10.68
N ARG A 281 27.38 7.02 11.28
CA ARG A 281 28.67 6.54 10.84
C ARG A 281 28.61 5.89 9.47
N ASP A 282 27.63 5.04 9.20
CA ASP A 282 27.53 4.31 7.93
C ASP A 282 27.13 5.29 6.81
N GLN A 283 26.26 6.25 7.10
CA GLN A 283 25.94 7.34 6.18
C GLN A 283 27.20 8.14 5.83
N ALA A 284 27.94 8.61 6.83
CA ALA A 284 29.19 9.37 6.61
C ALA A 284 30.24 8.56 5.81
N LEU A 285 30.28 7.22 5.96
CA LEU A 285 31.15 6.38 5.15
C LEU A 285 30.71 6.32 3.68
N ILE A 286 29.40 6.24 3.42
CA ILE A 286 28.84 6.29 2.06
C ILE A 286 29.18 7.65 1.41
N ASP A 287 28.92 8.75 2.10
CA ASP A 287 29.24 10.11 1.61
C ASP A 287 30.71 10.24 1.24
N LYS A 288 31.59 9.81 2.16
CA LYS A 288 33.02 9.88 1.96
C LYS A 288 33.51 9.01 0.80
N TRP A 289 32.92 7.85 0.63
CA TRP A 289 33.20 6.96 -0.49
C TRP A 289 32.88 7.64 -1.83
N VAL A 290 31.66 8.24 -1.91
CA VAL A 290 31.18 8.93 -3.12
C VAL A 290 32.02 10.16 -3.41
N GLU A 291 32.34 11.00 -2.41
CA GLU A 291 33.21 12.17 -2.54
C GLU A 291 34.60 11.80 -3.07
N ASN A 292 35.15 10.66 -2.65
CA ASN A 292 36.46 10.17 -3.07
C ASN A 292 36.44 9.48 -4.45
N GLY A 293 35.34 9.60 -5.21
CA GLY A 293 35.22 9.02 -6.55
C GLY A 293 34.93 7.51 -6.53
N ALA A 294 34.34 7.03 -5.45
CA ALA A 294 33.89 5.65 -5.27
C ALA A 294 34.97 4.58 -5.47
N PRO A 295 36.12 4.63 -4.77
CA PRO A 295 37.22 3.68 -4.96
C PRO A 295 36.84 2.26 -4.53
N GLN A 296 37.30 1.24 -5.32
CA GLN A 296 37.03 -0.17 -5.04
C GLN A 296 37.74 -0.68 -3.78
N GLY A 297 39.03 -0.37 -3.64
CA GLY A 297 39.88 -0.91 -2.56
C GLY A 297 40.48 -2.28 -2.91
N ASP A 298 41.14 -2.92 -1.92
CA ASP A 298 41.69 -4.27 -2.10
C ASP A 298 40.55 -5.32 -2.07
N PRO A 299 40.43 -6.17 -3.10
CA PRO A 299 39.45 -7.26 -3.10
C PRO A 299 39.56 -8.25 -1.93
N LYS A 300 40.74 -8.32 -1.28
CA LYS A 300 40.94 -9.16 -0.09
C LYS A 300 40.17 -8.66 1.13
N ASP A 301 39.81 -7.39 1.15
CA ASP A 301 39.02 -6.78 2.23
C ASP A 301 37.49 -7.00 2.07
N MET A 302 37.07 -7.65 0.97
CA MET A 302 35.65 -7.95 0.75
C MET A 302 35.11 -8.87 1.83
N PRO A 303 33.95 -8.53 2.44
CA PRO A 303 33.28 -9.44 3.34
C PRO A 303 32.76 -10.67 2.56
N PRO A 304 32.55 -11.81 3.24
CA PRO A 304 31.85 -12.93 2.63
C PRO A 304 30.46 -12.48 2.18
N ALA A 305 30.04 -12.94 1.00
CA ALA A 305 28.71 -12.65 0.50
C ALA A 305 27.62 -13.19 1.47
N PRO A 306 26.55 -12.43 1.72
CA PRO A 306 25.45 -12.92 2.54
C PRO A 306 24.87 -14.21 1.97
N GLN A 307 24.64 -15.18 2.85
CA GLN A 307 23.99 -16.44 2.50
C GLN A 307 22.48 -16.26 2.63
N TYR A 308 21.76 -16.32 1.53
CA TYR A 308 20.31 -16.35 1.54
C TYR A 308 19.84 -17.78 1.29
N ALA A 309 18.89 -18.27 2.09
CA ALA A 309 18.22 -19.52 1.78
C ALA A 309 17.64 -19.43 0.37
N ALA A 310 17.81 -20.46 -0.45
CA ALA A 310 17.46 -20.46 -1.87
C ALA A 310 16.01 -19.98 -2.08
N GLY A 311 15.82 -18.76 -2.53
CA GLY A 311 14.53 -18.15 -2.83
C GLY A 311 13.70 -17.68 -1.63
N TRP A 312 13.90 -18.21 -0.42
CA TRP A 312 13.11 -17.91 0.78
C TRP A 312 13.90 -17.08 1.79
N ARG A 313 13.23 -16.17 2.50
CA ARG A 313 13.76 -15.37 3.61
C ARG A 313 13.37 -15.97 4.97
N ILE A 314 12.40 -16.89 4.95
CA ILE A 314 12.02 -17.75 6.09
C ILE A 314 12.76 -19.09 6.01
N PRO A 315 12.78 -19.91 7.06
CA PRO A 315 13.24 -21.28 6.97
C PRO A 315 12.54 -22.02 5.81
N LYS A 316 13.16 -23.11 5.30
CA LYS A 316 12.57 -23.87 4.20
C LYS A 316 11.10 -24.18 4.48
N PRO A 317 10.16 -23.75 3.62
CA PRO A 317 8.74 -23.99 3.82
C PRO A 317 8.40 -25.49 3.82
N ASP A 318 7.46 -25.86 4.69
CA ASP A 318 6.85 -27.18 4.71
C ASP A 318 5.79 -27.33 3.62
N ALA A 319 5.18 -26.21 3.21
CA ALA A 319 4.20 -26.16 2.12
C ALA A 319 4.39 -24.89 1.29
N VAL A 320 4.16 -25.01 -0.02
CA VAL A 320 4.12 -23.88 -0.97
C VAL A 320 2.79 -23.90 -1.71
N VAL A 321 2.08 -22.78 -1.69
CA VAL A 321 0.76 -22.64 -2.32
C VAL A 321 0.80 -21.51 -3.33
N TYR A 322 0.45 -21.78 -4.57
CA TYR A 322 0.35 -20.78 -5.64
C TYR A 322 -1.05 -20.16 -5.67
N MET A 323 -1.15 -18.87 -6.00
CA MET A 323 -2.42 -18.14 -6.09
C MET A 323 -3.38 -18.76 -7.13
N SER A 324 -2.83 -19.35 -8.20
CA SER A 324 -3.58 -20.08 -9.23
C SER A 324 -2.66 -21.03 -9.99
N GLU A 325 -3.24 -21.96 -10.74
CA GLU A 325 -2.45 -22.86 -11.61
C GLU A 325 -1.86 -22.16 -12.82
N GLN A 326 -2.60 -21.22 -13.42
CA GLN A 326 -2.27 -20.59 -14.72
C GLN A 326 -1.64 -19.20 -14.60
N GLY A 327 -1.71 -18.59 -13.39
CA GLY A 327 -1.33 -17.18 -13.19
C GLY A 327 -2.42 -16.20 -13.65
N HIS A 328 -2.06 -14.92 -13.70
CA HIS A 328 -2.92 -13.80 -14.09
C HIS A 328 -2.21 -12.91 -15.10
N ASP A 329 -2.93 -12.47 -16.14
CA ASP A 329 -2.40 -11.56 -17.16
C ASP A 329 -2.62 -10.10 -16.70
N VAL A 330 -1.53 -9.35 -16.54
CA VAL A 330 -1.52 -7.95 -16.12
C VAL A 330 -1.42 -7.07 -17.36
N PRO A 331 -2.36 -6.12 -17.60
CA PRO A 331 -2.32 -5.25 -18.76
C PRO A 331 -1.12 -4.29 -18.74
N ALA A 332 -0.73 -3.78 -19.89
CA ALA A 332 0.39 -2.84 -20.00
C ALA A 332 0.12 -1.50 -19.29
N THR A 333 -1.13 -1.03 -19.31
CA THR A 333 -1.54 0.30 -18.83
C THR A 333 -2.92 0.26 -18.19
N GLY A 334 -3.28 1.33 -17.50
CA GLY A 334 -4.58 1.48 -16.85
C GLY A 334 -4.53 1.11 -15.36
N THR A 335 -5.68 1.22 -14.70
CA THR A 335 -5.84 0.82 -13.29
C THR A 335 -6.35 -0.62 -13.24
N VAL A 336 -5.67 -1.46 -12.48
CA VAL A 336 -6.10 -2.84 -12.24
C VAL A 336 -6.80 -2.91 -10.87
N GLU A 337 -8.09 -3.29 -10.87
CA GLU A 337 -8.81 -3.55 -9.62
C GLU A 337 -8.18 -4.73 -8.88
N TYR A 338 -8.37 -4.82 -7.56
CA TYR A 338 -7.89 -5.95 -6.77
C TYR A 338 -8.37 -7.29 -7.33
N GLN A 339 -7.44 -8.19 -7.57
CA GLN A 339 -7.71 -9.55 -8.04
C GLN A 339 -7.71 -10.52 -6.86
N ARG A 340 -8.66 -11.45 -6.83
CA ARG A 340 -8.84 -12.38 -5.71
C ARG A 340 -8.89 -13.82 -6.19
N PHE A 341 -8.02 -14.65 -5.62
CA PHE A 341 -7.87 -16.07 -5.97
C PHE A 341 -8.06 -16.92 -4.73
N VAL A 342 -9.02 -17.87 -4.79
CA VAL A 342 -9.27 -18.80 -3.70
C VAL A 342 -8.66 -20.14 -4.05
N VAL A 343 -7.78 -20.61 -3.17
CA VAL A 343 -7.04 -21.86 -3.38
C VAL A 343 -7.28 -22.79 -2.20
N ASP A 344 -7.48 -24.07 -2.49
CA ASP A 344 -7.51 -25.12 -1.48
C ASP A 344 -6.08 -25.68 -1.31
N PRO A 345 -5.42 -25.50 -0.17
CA PRO A 345 -4.09 -26.01 0.07
C PRO A 345 -4.08 -27.53 0.38
N GLY A 346 -5.24 -28.17 0.48
CA GLY A 346 -5.38 -29.59 0.79
C GLY A 346 -5.07 -29.96 2.25
N TRP A 347 -5.15 -29.01 3.19
CA TRP A 347 -4.84 -29.27 4.60
C TRP A 347 -6.03 -29.95 5.30
N THR A 348 -5.90 -31.23 5.54
CA THR A 348 -6.93 -32.09 6.18
C THR A 348 -6.83 -32.12 7.70
N GLU A 349 -5.77 -31.54 8.28
CA GLU A 349 -5.52 -31.44 9.70
C GLU A 349 -5.27 -29.97 10.08
N ASP A 350 -5.55 -29.63 11.33
CA ASP A 350 -5.21 -28.30 11.90
C ASP A 350 -3.72 -28.02 11.75
N LYS A 351 -3.38 -26.79 11.36
CA LYS A 351 -2.00 -26.33 11.22
C LYS A 351 -1.72 -25.13 12.11
N TRP A 352 -0.49 -25.03 12.56
CA TRP A 352 0.04 -23.91 13.28
C TRP A 352 1.17 -23.28 12.48
N ILE A 353 0.97 -22.05 11.99
CA ILE A 353 1.93 -21.36 11.15
C ILE A 353 2.89 -20.58 12.02
N LYS A 354 4.18 -20.92 11.98
CA LYS A 354 5.28 -20.21 12.64
C LYS A 354 5.85 -19.09 11.77
N ALA A 355 5.90 -19.30 10.47
CA ALA A 355 6.33 -18.29 9.50
C ALA A 355 5.59 -18.44 8.18
N LEU A 356 5.40 -17.32 7.50
CA LEU A 356 4.82 -17.25 6.18
C LEU A 356 5.56 -16.20 5.35
N GLU A 357 5.86 -16.54 4.10
CA GLU A 357 6.40 -15.58 3.14
C GLU A 357 5.59 -15.63 1.84
N CYS A 358 5.09 -14.47 1.42
CA CYS A 358 4.49 -14.28 0.11
C CYS A 358 5.57 -13.82 -0.86
N ILE A 359 5.65 -14.47 -2.03
CA ILE A 359 6.63 -14.15 -3.06
C ILE A 359 5.90 -13.79 -4.34
N PRO A 360 6.13 -12.58 -4.89
CA PRO A 360 5.61 -12.21 -6.19
C PRO A 360 6.25 -13.07 -7.28
N GLY A 361 5.42 -13.64 -8.16
CA GLY A 361 5.90 -14.34 -9.36
C GLY A 361 6.53 -13.38 -10.36
N ASN A 362 6.00 -12.15 -10.40
CA ASN A 362 6.54 -11.05 -11.19
C ASN A 362 6.60 -9.75 -10.36
N PRO A 363 7.75 -9.47 -9.71
CA PRO A 363 7.89 -8.29 -8.85
C PRO A 363 7.81 -6.96 -9.61
N ALA A 364 7.92 -6.96 -10.95
CA ALA A 364 7.84 -5.76 -11.77
C ALA A 364 6.42 -5.16 -11.84
N VAL A 365 5.38 -5.97 -11.56
CA VAL A 365 3.97 -5.55 -11.66
C VAL A 365 3.15 -5.87 -10.41
N VAL A 366 3.66 -6.68 -9.48
CA VAL A 366 2.98 -6.98 -8.21
C VAL A 366 3.31 -5.90 -7.18
N HIS A 367 2.33 -5.09 -6.81
CA HIS A 367 2.48 -4.07 -5.76
C HIS A 367 2.40 -4.70 -4.37
N HIS A 368 1.33 -5.46 -4.09
CA HIS A 368 1.23 -6.24 -2.85
C HIS A 368 0.41 -7.52 -3.02
N ILE A 369 0.64 -8.44 -2.08
CA ILE A 369 -0.07 -9.71 -1.92
C ILE A 369 -0.57 -9.75 -0.48
N ILE A 370 -1.84 -10.07 -0.26
CA ILE A 370 -2.35 -10.39 1.07
C ILE A 370 -2.94 -11.79 1.02
N VAL A 371 -2.58 -12.63 1.99
CA VAL A 371 -3.11 -13.99 2.12
C VAL A 371 -4.01 -14.05 3.35
N TYR A 372 -5.28 -14.32 3.11
CA TYR A 372 -6.28 -14.50 4.16
C TYR A 372 -6.65 -15.97 4.32
N LEU A 373 -7.00 -16.35 5.54
CA LEU A 373 -7.59 -17.63 5.86
C LEU A 373 -9.09 -17.61 5.58
N VAL A 374 -9.56 -18.57 4.82
CA VAL A 374 -10.99 -18.83 4.58
C VAL A 374 -11.39 -20.07 5.37
N PRO A 375 -12.10 -19.94 6.50
CA PRO A 375 -12.50 -21.08 7.31
C PRO A 375 -13.39 -22.08 6.55
N PRO A 376 -13.45 -23.36 6.97
CA PRO A 376 -14.33 -24.34 6.37
C PRO A 376 -15.78 -23.90 6.38
N GLY A 377 -16.52 -24.17 5.30
CA GLY A 377 -17.93 -23.79 5.14
C GLY A 377 -18.17 -22.32 4.84
N VAL A 378 -17.12 -21.52 4.71
CA VAL A 378 -17.19 -20.13 4.27
C VAL A 378 -16.97 -20.07 2.77
N THR A 379 -17.95 -19.56 2.02
CA THR A 379 -17.77 -19.29 0.59
C THR A 379 -17.21 -17.87 0.44
N PRO A 380 -15.97 -17.70 -0.06
CA PRO A 380 -15.42 -16.37 -0.29
C PRO A 380 -16.17 -15.76 -1.46
N SER A 381 -17.02 -14.80 -1.19
CA SER A 381 -17.65 -13.97 -2.20
C SER A 381 -16.94 -12.62 -2.22
N GLY A 382 -16.07 -12.44 -3.20
CA GLY A 382 -15.62 -11.17 -3.76
C GLY A 382 -15.07 -10.05 -2.86
N GLN A 383 -15.22 -10.06 -1.55
CA GLN A 383 -14.70 -9.00 -0.65
C GLN A 383 -13.94 -9.57 0.54
N ALA A 384 -12.76 -9.01 0.79
CA ALA A 384 -11.89 -9.39 1.89
C ALA A 384 -12.41 -8.98 3.29
N GLY A 385 -13.52 -8.24 3.36
CA GLY A 385 -14.02 -7.64 4.60
C GLY A 385 -14.19 -8.62 5.77
N ARG A 386 -14.72 -9.83 5.55
CA ARG A 386 -14.86 -10.85 6.61
C ARG A 386 -13.54 -11.51 6.99
N LEU A 387 -12.56 -11.47 6.10
CA LEU A 387 -11.29 -12.18 6.28
C LEU A 387 -10.21 -11.28 6.88
N ARG A 388 -10.47 -9.99 7.13
CA ARG A 388 -9.47 -9.05 7.64
C ARG A 388 -8.83 -9.50 8.95
N THR A 389 -9.62 -10.07 9.88
CA THR A 389 -9.09 -10.65 11.11
C THR A 389 -8.46 -12.04 10.92
N ASN A 390 -8.60 -12.62 9.74
CA ASN A 390 -7.98 -13.89 9.34
C ASN A 390 -6.78 -13.67 8.42
N TRP A 391 -6.15 -12.50 8.45
CA TRP A 391 -4.92 -12.22 7.73
C TRP A 391 -3.80 -13.13 8.23
N LEU A 392 -3.18 -13.89 7.34
CA LEU A 392 -2.08 -14.79 7.66
C LEU A 392 -0.72 -14.14 7.38
N GLY A 393 -0.60 -13.37 6.34
CA GLY A 393 0.61 -12.69 5.94
C GLY A 393 0.46 -11.93 4.64
N ALA A 394 1.49 -11.16 4.29
CA ALA A 394 1.49 -10.32 3.12
C ALA A 394 2.88 -10.18 2.49
N PHE A 395 2.89 -9.65 1.27
CA PHE A 395 4.04 -9.03 0.63
C PHE A 395 3.66 -7.59 0.28
N ALA A 396 4.50 -6.67 0.65
CA ALA A 396 4.47 -5.29 0.17
C ALA A 396 5.91 -4.77 0.12
N PRO A 397 6.21 -3.72 -0.67
CA PRO A 397 7.50 -3.07 -0.64
C PRO A 397 7.86 -2.64 0.79
N GLY A 398 9.08 -2.97 1.24
CA GLY A 398 9.53 -2.66 2.61
C GLY A 398 9.10 -3.64 3.70
N LEU A 399 8.12 -4.51 3.44
CA LEU A 399 7.68 -5.50 4.41
C LEU A 399 8.75 -6.59 4.59
N ARG A 400 9.22 -6.77 5.83
CA ARG A 400 10.14 -7.87 6.19
C ARG A 400 9.34 -9.07 6.66
N GLN A 401 9.80 -10.26 6.29
CA GLN A 401 9.14 -11.50 6.72
C GLN A 401 9.42 -11.77 8.19
N GLN A 402 8.37 -12.18 8.90
CA GLN A 402 8.43 -12.47 10.33
C GLN A 402 8.46 -13.97 10.57
N VAL A 403 9.39 -14.41 11.39
CA VAL A 403 9.37 -15.73 12.01
C VAL A 403 8.95 -15.54 13.47
N LEU A 404 7.79 -16.06 13.84
CA LEU A 404 7.29 -15.96 15.20
C LEU A 404 8.23 -16.66 16.18
N ALA A 405 8.37 -16.09 17.38
CA ALA A 405 9.18 -16.68 18.44
C ALA A 405 8.67 -18.06 18.86
N ASP A 406 9.51 -18.84 19.52
CA ASP A 406 9.14 -20.16 20.01
C ASP A 406 7.95 -20.07 20.99
N GLY A 407 6.98 -20.95 20.78
CA GLY A 407 5.72 -20.94 21.53
C GLY A 407 4.61 -20.09 20.91
N LEU A 408 4.90 -19.27 19.89
CA LEU A 408 3.91 -18.47 19.19
C LEU A 408 3.62 -19.05 17.80
N ALA A 409 2.35 -19.12 17.41
CA ALA A 409 1.94 -19.52 16.06
C ALA A 409 0.54 -19.00 15.72
N ARG A 410 0.21 -18.93 14.41
CA ARG A 410 -1.13 -18.62 13.90
C ARG A 410 -1.87 -19.92 13.60
N TYR A 411 -3.10 -20.02 14.07
CA TYR A 411 -3.93 -21.22 13.91
C TYR A 411 -4.62 -21.25 12.54
N VAL A 412 -4.62 -22.41 11.91
CA VAL A 412 -5.36 -22.73 10.69
C VAL A 412 -6.15 -24.00 10.90
N GLN A 413 -7.47 -23.90 10.84
CA GLN A 413 -8.38 -25.03 10.97
C GLN A 413 -8.29 -25.96 9.75
N ALA A 414 -8.40 -27.26 9.96
CA ALA A 414 -8.50 -28.27 8.90
C ALA A 414 -9.62 -27.95 7.89
N GLY A 415 -9.35 -28.15 6.60
CA GLY A 415 -10.29 -27.85 5.52
C GLY A 415 -10.44 -26.36 5.19
N SER A 416 -9.64 -25.48 5.79
CA SER A 416 -9.59 -24.07 5.42
C SER A 416 -8.99 -23.90 4.03
N LYS A 417 -9.44 -22.85 3.33
CA LYS A 417 -8.86 -22.37 2.06
C LYS A 417 -8.05 -21.11 2.28
N LEU A 418 -7.26 -20.72 1.28
CA LEU A 418 -6.52 -19.47 1.25
C LEU A 418 -7.14 -18.55 0.20
N LEU A 419 -7.27 -17.27 0.53
CA LEU A 419 -7.60 -16.21 -0.41
C LEU A 419 -6.36 -15.34 -0.63
N PHE A 420 -5.84 -15.33 -1.85
CA PHE A 420 -4.83 -14.38 -2.29
C PHE A 420 -5.53 -13.14 -2.83
N GLU A 421 -5.30 -11.99 -2.22
CA GLU A 421 -5.70 -10.70 -2.73
C GLU A 421 -4.47 -10.02 -3.33
N MET A 422 -4.56 -9.72 -4.62
CA MET A 422 -3.45 -9.23 -5.42
C MET A 422 -3.71 -7.79 -5.87
N HIS A 423 -2.74 -6.92 -5.67
CA HIS A 423 -2.73 -5.58 -6.24
C HIS A 423 -1.62 -5.47 -7.28
N TYR A 424 -1.99 -5.07 -8.49
CA TYR A 424 -1.06 -4.94 -9.62
C TYR A 424 -0.89 -3.48 -10.03
N THR A 425 0.34 -3.11 -10.37
CA THR A 425 0.68 -1.82 -10.97
C THR A 425 1.26 -2.05 -12.36
N PRO A 426 0.53 -1.72 -13.44
CA PRO A 426 1.04 -1.78 -14.80
C PRO A 426 2.30 -0.93 -15.00
N ASN A 427 3.27 -1.45 -15.77
CA ASN A 427 4.57 -0.82 -15.96
C ASN A 427 4.88 -0.43 -17.42
N GLY A 428 3.84 -0.36 -18.27
CA GLY A 428 3.98 -0.04 -19.69
C GLY A 428 4.05 -1.25 -20.62
N VAL A 429 4.23 -2.46 -20.07
CA VAL A 429 4.30 -3.73 -20.82
C VAL A 429 3.31 -4.73 -20.26
N ALA A 430 2.57 -5.43 -21.13
CA ALA A 430 1.69 -6.51 -20.71
C ALA A 430 2.51 -7.69 -20.18
N GLN A 431 2.22 -8.15 -18.97
CA GLN A 431 2.99 -9.16 -18.27
C GLN A 431 2.09 -10.23 -17.64
N LYS A 432 2.72 -11.29 -17.16
CA LYS A 432 2.03 -12.36 -16.45
C LYS A 432 2.63 -12.55 -15.07
N ASP A 433 1.76 -12.76 -14.08
CA ASP A 433 2.15 -13.06 -12.71
C ASP A 433 1.61 -14.42 -12.26
N ARG A 434 2.39 -15.13 -11.44
CA ARG A 434 1.99 -16.34 -10.73
C ARG A 434 2.63 -16.34 -9.34
N SER A 435 2.12 -15.49 -8.48
CA SER A 435 2.58 -15.34 -7.09
C SER A 435 2.24 -16.56 -6.23
N TYR A 436 2.98 -16.72 -5.14
CA TYR A 436 2.83 -17.87 -4.25
C TYR A 436 3.23 -17.53 -2.80
N ALA A 437 2.86 -18.40 -1.87
CA ALA A 437 3.21 -18.28 -0.46
C ALA A 437 3.82 -19.59 0.08
N GLY A 438 4.86 -19.45 0.88
CA GLY A 438 5.49 -20.54 1.63
C GLY A 438 5.13 -20.50 3.10
N PHE A 439 4.85 -21.66 3.68
CA PHE A 439 4.38 -21.84 5.05
C PHE A 439 5.34 -22.72 5.83
N VAL A 440 5.79 -22.24 7.00
CA VAL A 440 6.54 -23.03 7.98
C VAL A 440 5.61 -23.36 9.13
N PHE A 441 5.46 -24.63 9.46
CA PHE A 441 4.58 -25.08 10.53
C PHE A 441 5.33 -25.23 11.86
N ALA A 442 4.65 -24.93 12.95
CA ALA A 442 5.09 -25.24 14.30
C ALA A 442 4.57 -26.65 14.71
N ASP A 443 5.31 -27.35 15.56
CA ASP A 443 4.79 -28.54 16.24
C ASP A 443 3.67 -28.10 17.20
N PRO A 444 2.42 -28.59 17.02
CA PRO A 444 1.29 -28.22 17.86
C PRO A 444 1.54 -28.35 19.37
N LYS A 445 2.41 -29.30 19.78
CA LYS A 445 2.75 -29.55 21.18
C LYS A 445 3.61 -28.44 21.79
N THR A 446 4.26 -27.64 20.97
CA THR A 446 5.15 -26.55 21.41
C THR A 446 4.47 -25.19 21.42
N VAL A 447 3.28 -25.07 20.80
CA VAL A 447 2.56 -23.81 20.72
C VAL A 447 1.91 -23.49 22.05
N LYS A 448 2.29 -22.37 22.64
CA LYS A 448 1.74 -21.85 23.90
C LYS A 448 0.68 -20.81 23.66
N GLN A 449 0.87 -19.93 22.68
CA GLN A 449 -0.01 -18.79 22.44
C GLN A 449 -0.34 -18.66 20.95
N GLU A 450 -1.61 -18.43 20.65
CA GLU A 450 -2.10 -18.10 19.33
C GLU A 450 -1.87 -16.62 19.04
N VAL A 451 -1.24 -16.32 17.90
CA VAL A 451 -1.09 -14.95 17.40
C VAL A 451 -2.27 -14.61 16.49
N ALA A 452 -2.90 -13.49 16.75
CA ALA A 452 -3.97 -12.95 15.93
C ALA A 452 -3.67 -11.52 15.49
N VAL A 453 -4.15 -11.16 14.29
CA VAL A 453 -4.13 -9.79 13.76
C VAL A 453 -5.40 -9.08 14.21
N GLN A 454 -5.25 -7.87 14.72
CA GLN A 454 -6.32 -6.97 15.13
C GLN A 454 -6.08 -5.58 14.56
N ASN A 455 -7.07 -4.70 14.69
CA ASN A 455 -6.93 -3.31 14.27
C ASN A 455 -7.71 -2.34 15.13
N ALA A 456 -7.19 -1.12 15.25
CA ALA A 456 -7.93 0.08 15.57
C ALA A 456 -8.27 0.77 14.25
N GLY A 457 -9.51 0.69 13.80
CA GLY A 457 -9.92 1.21 12.49
C GLY A 457 -11.10 2.17 12.57
N ASN A 458 -11.14 3.15 11.67
CA ASN A 458 -12.26 4.06 11.51
C ASN A 458 -12.88 3.91 10.12
N PHE A 459 -14.19 3.68 10.07
CA PHE A 459 -14.95 3.45 8.85
C PHE A 459 -15.91 4.61 8.51
N THR A 460 -15.89 5.70 9.30
CA THR A 460 -16.97 6.70 9.29
C THR A 460 -16.53 8.11 8.97
N PHE A 461 -15.22 8.30 8.76
CA PHE A 461 -14.67 9.62 8.45
C PHE A 461 -15.11 10.12 7.06
N LYS A 462 -15.02 11.45 6.92
CA LYS A 462 -15.31 12.16 5.68
C LYS A 462 -14.31 13.28 5.53
N ILE A 463 -13.34 13.09 4.65
CA ILE A 463 -12.30 14.07 4.39
C ILE A 463 -12.87 15.14 3.43
N PRO A 464 -12.96 16.42 3.82
CA PRO A 464 -13.46 17.48 2.96
C PRO A 464 -12.58 17.71 1.73
N PRO A 465 -13.14 18.25 0.64
CA PRO A 465 -12.35 18.72 -0.49
C PRO A 465 -11.34 19.81 -0.05
N GLY A 466 -10.10 19.69 -0.51
CA GLY A 466 -9.05 20.69 -0.30
C GLY A 466 -8.48 20.78 1.11
N ASP A 467 -8.91 19.91 2.03
CA ASP A 467 -8.37 19.88 3.39
C ASP A 467 -6.98 19.22 3.37
N ASP A 468 -5.97 19.94 3.81
CA ASP A 468 -4.56 19.52 3.77
C ASP A 468 -4.09 18.83 5.06
N ASN A 469 -4.95 18.73 6.09
CA ASN A 469 -4.58 18.15 7.39
C ASN A 469 -5.76 17.58 8.19
N TYR A 470 -6.65 16.87 7.55
CA TYR A 470 -7.84 16.28 8.18
C TYR A 470 -7.48 15.16 9.15
N GLU A 471 -7.83 15.36 10.45
CA GLU A 471 -7.56 14.38 11.51
C GLU A 471 -8.64 13.30 11.59
N VAL A 472 -8.21 12.06 11.77
CA VAL A 472 -9.06 10.89 12.00
C VAL A 472 -8.49 10.07 13.14
N GLU A 473 -9.34 9.73 14.10
CA GLU A 473 -8.97 8.91 15.25
C GLU A 473 -9.67 7.55 15.25
N SER A 474 -9.07 6.58 15.91
CA SER A 474 -9.68 5.27 16.19
C SER A 474 -9.15 4.66 17.48
N GLU A 475 -9.93 3.79 18.10
CA GLU A 475 -9.56 3.11 19.35
C GLU A 475 -9.83 1.60 19.27
N PHE A 476 -8.96 0.82 19.92
CA PHE A 476 -9.18 -0.58 20.25
C PHE A 476 -8.94 -0.82 21.73
N VAL A 477 -9.86 -1.52 22.42
CA VAL A 477 -9.74 -1.82 23.85
C VAL A 477 -9.31 -3.25 24.05
N PHE A 478 -8.17 -3.46 24.70
CA PHE A 478 -7.73 -4.80 25.11
C PHE A 478 -8.58 -5.31 26.27
N ARG A 479 -9.43 -6.30 26.00
CA ARG A 479 -10.38 -6.84 26.98
C ARG A 479 -9.78 -7.91 27.90
N GLN A 480 -8.59 -8.37 27.60
CA GLN A 480 -7.76 -9.30 28.35
C GLN A 480 -6.34 -8.78 28.42
N ASN A 481 -5.49 -9.38 29.27
CA ASN A 481 -4.07 -9.14 29.20
C ASN A 481 -3.54 -9.60 27.84
N ALA A 482 -2.87 -8.73 27.13
CA ALA A 482 -2.38 -8.99 25.78
C ALA A 482 -0.85 -8.91 25.72
N LEU A 483 -0.28 -9.64 24.79
CA LEU A 483 1.13 -9.56 24.40
C LEU A 483 1.15 -8.94 23.01
N LEU A 484 1.48 -7.66 22.91
CA LEU A 484 1.61 -6.93 21.64
C LEU A 484 2.96 -7.23 20.99
N LEU A 485 2.96 -7.60 19.73
CA LEU A 485 4.13 -8.05 18.97
C LEU A 485 4.57 -7.05 17.92
N THR A 486 3.62 -6.62 17.07
CA THR A 486 3.87 -5.72 15.95
C THR A 486 2.77 -4.69 15.82
N ILE A 487 3.08 -3.57 15.15
CA ILE A 487 2.13 -2.53 14.76
C ILE A 487 2.40 -2.14 13.30
N SER A 488 1.33 -1.80 12.54
CA SER A 488 1.44 -1.50 11.11
C SER A 488 0.38 -0.49 10.70
N PRO A 489 0.75 0.78 10.48
CA PRO A 489 -0.19 1.80 10.04
C PRO A 489 -0.60 1.56 8.59
N HIS A 490 -1.89 1.80 8.29
CA HIS A 490 -2.39 1.69 6.92
C HIS A 490 -3.36 2.82 6.59
N MET A 491 -3.03 3.53 5.55
CA MET A 491 -3.83 4.53 4.85
C MET A 491 -3.64 4.35 3.34
N HIS A 492 -4.39 5.08 2.52
CA HIS A 492 -4.15 5.14 1.08
C HIS A 492 -3.33 6.39 0.70
N VAL A 493 -3.50 6.87 -0.53
CA VAL A 493 -2.66 7.90 -1.15
C VAL A 493 -2.75 9.31 -0.53
N ARG A 494 -3.75 9.55 0.33
CA ARG A 494 -3.88 10.82 1.05
C ARG A 494 -3.34 10.77 2.47
N GLY A 495 -2.86 9.61 2.93
CA GLY A 495 -2.22 9.48 4.23
C GLY A 495 -1.03 10.42 4.36
N LYS A 496 -0.98 11.22 5.44
CA LYS A 496 0.06 12.21 5.72
C LYS A 496 0.96 11.78 6.88
N ASP A 497 0.38 11.45 8.02
CA ASP A 497 1.08 10.91 9.18
C ASP A 497 0.20 9.94 9.97
N PHE A 498 0.84 9.12 10.82
CA PHE A 498 0.14 8.15 11.65
C PHE A 498 0.81 7.97 13.00
N ARG A 499 0.03 7.96 14.09
CA ARG A 499 0.52 7.77 15.46
C ARG A 499 -0.24 6.68 16.19
N TYR A 500 0.50 5.83 16.91
CA TYR A 500 -0.04 4.86 17.86
C TYR A 500 0.27 5.27 19.28
N GLU A 501 -0.75 5.28 20.11
CA GLU A 501 -0.67 5.60 21.53
C GLU A 501 -1.32 4.49 22.37
N LEU A 502 -0.75 4.19 23.52
CA LEU A 502 -1.38 3.37 24.55
C LEU A 502 -1.93 4.26 25.65
N ILE A 503 -3.19 4.06 26.00
CA ILE A 503 -3.81 4.67 27.18
C ILE A 503 -4.04 3.52 28.18
N TYR A 504 -3.24 3.50 29.24
CA TYR A 504 -3.32 2.45 30.26
C TYR A 504 -4.53 2.66 31.18
N PRO A 505 -4.99 1.63 31.93
CA PRO A 505 -6.12 1.74 32.85
C PRO A 505 -5.96 2.78 33.96
N ASP A 506 -4.72 3.11 34.30
CA ASP A 506 -4.36 4.15 35.29
C ASP A 506 -4.33 5.58 34.68
N GLY A 507 -4.60 5.70 33.38
CA GLY A 507 -4.57 6.97 32.64
C GLY A 507 -3.21 7.37 32.08
N LYS A 508 -2.17 6.55 32.28
CA LYS A 508 -0.86 6.79 31.68
C LYS A 508 -0.96 6.69 30.16
N LEU A 509 -0.36 7.68 29.47
CA LEU A 509 -0.20 7.71 28.01
C LEU A 509 1.22 7.28 27.63
N GLU A 510 1.34 6.49 26.57
CA GLU A 510 2.62 6.12 25.97
C GLU A 510 2.50 6.11 24.45
N THR A 511 3.31 6.90 23.74
CA THR A 511 3.40 6.83 22.29
C THR A 511 4.29 5.67 21.88
N LEU A 512 3.74 4.72 21.10
CA LEU A 512 4.46 3.53 20.62
C LEU A 512 5.18 3.78 19.31
N LEU A 513 4.53 4.50 18.41
CA LEU A 513 5.02 4.78 17.07
C LEU A 513 4.50 6.15 16.62
N TRP A 514 5.35 6.90 15.96
CA TRP A 514 4.95 8.04 15.15
C TRP A 514 5.63 7.95 13.78
N VAL A 515 4.81 8.04 12.73
CA VAL A 515 5.23 8.08 11.32
C VAL A 515 4.87 9.47 10.80
N PRO A 516 5.78 10.46 10.86
CA PRO A 516 5.49 11.86 10.50
C PRO A 516 5.30 12.08 8.99
N HIS A 517 5.82 11.18 8.17
CA HIS A 517 5.71 11.21 6.71
C HIS A 517 5.32 9.82 6.23
N TYR A 518 3.99 9.59 6.17
CA TYR A 518 3.48 8.32 5.68
C TYR A 518 3.65 8.21 4.17
N ASP A 519 4.13 7.06 3.72
CA ASP A 519 4.26 6.73 2.29
C ASP A 519 3.44 5.47 1.97
N PHE A 520 2.40 5.62 1.15
CA PHE A 520 1.57 4.50 0.70
C PHE A 520 2.38 3.43 -0.05
N GLY A 521 3.47 3.80 -0.70
CA GLY A 521 4.39 2.88 -1.37
C GLY A 521 5.17 1.96 -0.41
N TRP A 522 5.25 2.31 0.89
CA TRP A 522 6.03 1.60 1.90
C TRP A 522 5.19 1.26 3.14
N GLN A 523 4.43 0.19 3.07
CA GLN A 523 3.55 -0.25 4.16
C GLN A 523 4.31 -1.10 5.18
N THR A 524 5.12 -0.44 5.99
CA THR A 524 6.03 -1.07 6.94
C THR A 524 5.29 -1.63 8.16
N THR A 525 5.60 -2.87 8.51
CA THR A 525 5.27 -3.44 9.83
C THR A 525 6.45 -3.21 10.78
N TYR A 526 6.17 -2.63 11.93
CA TYR A 526 7.13 -2.32 12.97
C TYR A 526 7.10 -3.41 14.04
N GLU A 527 8.15 -4.24 14.11
CA GLU A 527 8.31 -5.26 15.15
C GLU A 527 8.83 -4.61 16.42
N LEU A 528 8.11 -4.74 17.54
CA LEU A 528 8.61 -4.26 18.83
C LEU A 528 9.92 -4.98 19.18
N SER A 529 10.90 -4.25 19.70
CA SER A 529 12.19 -4.85 20.14
C SER A 529 12.00 -5.96 21.16
N GLU A 530 11.01 -5.79 22.04
CA GLU A 530 10.53 -6.79 22.97
C GLU A 530 9.01 -6.83 22.95
N PRO A 531 8.37 -8.01 22.95
CA PRO A 531 6.93 -8.14 23.09
C PRO A 531 6.41 -7.40 24.33
N LYS A 532 5.36 -6.58 24.16
CA LYS A 532 4.85 -5.70 25.20
C LYS A 532 3.61 -6.27 25.86
N VAL A 533 3.68 -6.53 27.16
CA VAL A 533 2.52 -6.95 27.96
C VAL A 533 1.61 -5.75 28.23
N LEU A 534 0.35 -5.85 27.83
CA LEU A 534 -0.67 -4.83 28.01
C LEU A 534 -1.73 -5.36 28.99
N PRO A 535 -1.96 -4.66 30.12
CA PRO A 535 -3.03 -5.00 31.05
C PRO A 535 -4.42 -4.92 30.40
N LYS A 536 -5.35 -5.76 30.82
CA LYS A 536 -6.78 -5.63 30.51
C LYS A 536 -7.26 -4.19 30.75
N GLY A 537 -8.00 -3.65 29.80
CA GLY A 537 -8.51 -2.27 29.84
C GLY A 537 -7.61 -1.23 29.21
N THR A 538 -6.38 -1.59 28.81
CA THR A 538 -5.53 -0.71 27.99
C THR A 538 -6.25 -0.42 26.65
N LYS A 539 -6.13 0.81 26.16
CA LYS A 539 -6.61 1.20 24.83
C LYS A 539 -5.44 1.43 23.89
N MET A 540 -5.55 0.90 22.69
CA MET A 540 -4.76 1.35 21.54
C MET A 540 -5.52 2.51 20.91
N HIS A 541 -4.95 3.70 20.96
CA HIS A 541 -5.47 4.91 20.34
C HIS A 541 -4.61 5.24 19.13
N CYS A 542 -5.22 5.39 17.96
CA CYS A 542 -4.54 5.73 16.74
C CYS A 542 -5.05 7.08 16.22
N VAL A 543 -4.11 7.94 15.84
CA VAL A 543 -4.39 9.24 15.23
C VAL A 543 -3.71 9.30 13.88
N ALA A 544 -4.44 9.69 12.84
CA ALA A 544 -3.93 9.83 11.49
C ALA A 544 -4.38 11.17 10.89
N HIS A 545 -3.53 11.76 10.05
CA HIS A 545 -3.90 12.91 9.26
C HIS A 545 -3.90 12.57 7.77
N PHE A 546 -4.79 13.25 7.04
CA PHE A 546 -4.96 13.07 5.59
C PHE A 546 -4.82 14.42 4.88
N ASP A 547 -4.16 14.40 3.73
CA ASP A 547 -4.04 15.54 2.82
C ASP A 547 -4.88 15.30 1.55
N ASN A 548 -6.07 15.92 1.51
CA ASN A 548 -6.96 15.92 0.34
C ASN A 548 -6.84 17.21 -0.50
N SER A 549 -5.73 17.94 -0.36
CA SER A 549 -5.47 19.17 -1.10
C SER A 549 -4.90 18.90 -2.51
N ALA A 550 -4.78 19.98 -3.27
CA ALA A 550 -4.14 19.96 -4.60
C ALA A 550 -2.60 19.84 -4.52
N ASP A 551 -2.02 20.14 -3.35
CA ASP A 551 -0.57 20.04 -3.11
C ASP A 551 -0.12 18.60 -2.88
N ASN A 552 -1.03 17.70 -2.51
CA ASN A 552 -0.78 16.26 -2.54
C ASN A 552 -0.85 15.74 -3.98
N PHE A 553 0.30 15.51 -4.59
CA PHE A 553 0.41 15.07 -6.00
C PHE A 553 -0.12 13.65 -6.23
N ALA A 554 -0.21 12.82 -5.20
CA ALA A 554 -0.81 11.49 -5.28
C ALA A 554 -2.35 11.52 -5.22
N ASN A 555 -2.96 12.65 -4.81
CA ASN A 555 -4.40 12.79 -4.71
C ASN A 555 -5.07 12.78 -6.12
N PRO A 556 -5.96 11.82 -6.40
CA PRO A 556 -6.59 11.72 -7.71
C PRO A 556 -7.54 12.89 -8.03
N ASP A 557 -8.23 13.44 -7.02
CA ASP A 557 -9.20 14.52 -7.19
C ASP A 557 -9.40 15.30 -5.89
N PRO A 558 -8.72 16.46 -5.72
CA PRO A 558 -8.83 17.28 -4.51
C PRO A 558 -10.17 18.00 -4.36
N THR A 559 -11.03 17.96 -5.38
CA THR A 559 -12.34 18.63 -5.37
C THR A 559 -13.46 17.79 -4.77
N LYS A 560 -13.17 16.52 -4.44
CA LYS A 560 -14.15 15.57 -3.92
C LYS A 560 -14.02 15.32 -2.43
N GLU A 561 -15.16 15.19 -1.75
CA GLU A 561 -15.22 14.56 -0.43
C GLU A 561 -14.78 13.09 -0.54
N VAL A 562 -13.88 12.65 0.33
CA VAL A 562 -13.39 11.27 0.37
C VAL A 562 -13.87 10.59 1.64
N THR A 563 -14.32 9.35 1.49
CA THR A 563 -14.80 8.53 2.59
C THR A 563 -14.07 7.20 2.61
N TRP A 564 -14.28 6.43 3.68
CA TRP A 564 -13.79 5.07 3.75
C TRP A 564 -14.20 4.25 2.52
N GLY A 565 -13.26 3.48 2.00
CA GLY A 565 -13.46 2.54 0.90
C GLY A 565 -12.23 1.68 0.65
N GLU A 566 -12.39 0.59 -0.11
CA GLU A 566 -11.32 -0.40 -0.36
C GLU A 566 -10.35 0.01 -1.47
N GLN A 567 -10.74 0.94 -2.34
CA GLN A 567 -9.93 1.30 -3.50
C GLN A 567 -8.91 2.40 -3.16
N THR A 568 -7.79 2.41 -3.85
CA THR A 568 -6.70 3.37 -3.64
C THR A 568 -7.15 4.84 -3.74
N TRP A 569 -8.17 5.14 -4.54
CA TRP A 569 -8.75 6.50 -4.67
C TRP A 569 -9.79 6.86 -3.60
N GLU A 570 -10.22 5.91 -2.79
CA GLU A 570 -10.94 6.08 -1.54
C GLU A 570 -9.91 6.16 -0.41
N GLU A 571 -10.32 6.10 0.87
CA GLU A 571 -9.35 6.09 1.97
C GLU A 571 -9.67 5.05 3.03
N MET A 572 -8.61 4.61 3.71
CA MET A 572 -8.66 3.75 4.89
C MET A 572 -7.89 4.41 6.04
N MET A 573 -8.33 4.13 7.27
CA MET A 573 -7.60 4.44 8.49
C MET A 573 -7.58 3.20 9.36
N PHE A 574 -6.44 2.47 9.35
CA PHE A 574 -6.26 1.28 10.18
C PHE A 574 -4.93 1.30 10.92
N GLY A 575 -5.01 1.19 12.22
CA GLY A 575 -3.88 0.81 13.06
C GLY A 575 -3.85 -0.70 13.24
N TRP A 576 -3.23 -1.45 12.31
CA TRP A 576 -3.07 -2.89 12.44
C TRP A 576 -2.08 -3.25 13.52
N PHE A 577 -2.28 -4.38 14.21
CA PHE A 577 -1.33 -4.93 15.16
C PHE A 577 -1.50 -6.45 15.31
N GLU A 578 -0.42 -7.11 15.70
CA GLU A 578 -0.42 -8.51 16.07
C GLU A 578 -0.31 -8.66 17.57
N MET A 579 -1.12 -9.54 18.11
CA MET A 579 -1.14 -9.83 19.55
C MET A 579 -1.38 -11.31 19.83
N ALA A 580 -0.96 -11.72 21.02
CA ALA A 580 -1.40 -12.96 21.65
C ALA A 580 -2.06 -12.63 23.00
N LEU A 581 -2.79 -13.57 23.61
CA LEU A 581 -3.25 -13.42 24.98
C LEU A 581 -2.09 -13.74 25.94
N ALA A 582 -1.73 -12.78 26.81
CA ALA A 582 -0.55 -12.90 27.67
C ALA A 582 -0.62 -14.12 28.62
N ASP A 583 -1.82 -14.47 29.07
CA ASP A 583 -2.07 -15.55 30.03
C ASP A 583 -2.43 -16.89 29.36
N GLN A 584 -2.38 -16.99 28.02
CA GLN A 584 -2.69 -18.21 27.28
C GLN A 584 -1.57 -19.24 27.37
N ASP A 585 -1.92 -20.50 27.65
CA ASP A 585 -1.02 -21.65 27.54
C ASP A 585 -1.76 -22.84 26.92
N LEU A 586 -1.66 -22.98 25.59
CA LEU A 586 -2.32 -24.04 24.83
C LEU A 586 -1.71 -25.43 25.07
N THR A 587 -0.56 -25.53 25.72
CA THR A 587 0.01 -26.82 26.14
C THR A 587 -0.71 -27.39 27.38
N GLN A 588 -1.60 -26.60 28.00
CA GLN A 588 -2.39 -26.93 29.19
C GLN A 588 -3.89 -26.96 28.90
N PRO A 589 -4.39 -27.93 28.14
CA PRO A 589 -5.76 -27.89 27.58
C PRO A 589 -6.92 -27.90 28.61
N ALA A 590 -6.62 -28.18 29.88
CA ALA A 590 -7.62 -28.22 30.95
C ALA A 590 -7.83 -26.86 31.66
N THR A 591 -7.15 -25.78 31.23
CA THR A 591 -7.21 -24.47 31.87
C THR A 591 -7.99 -23.45 31.01
N ALA A 592 -8.56 -22.41 31.64
CA ALA A 592 -9.18 -21.29 30.92
C ALA A 592 -8.19 -20.56 29.99
N SER A 593 -6.89 -20.66 30.24
CA SER A 593 -5.83 -20.11 29.40
C SER A 593 -5.64 -20.85 28.07
N ALA A 594 -6.22 -22.06 27.92
CA ALA A 594 -6.18 -22.82 26.67
C ALA A 594 -7.17 -22.33 25.60
N LEU A 595 -7.99 -21.33 25.90
CA LEU A 595 -8.90 -20.75 24.92
C LEU A 595 -8.12 -20.00 23.83
N ARG A 596 -8.48 -20.25 22.57
CA ARG A 596 -7.89 -19.55 21.44
C ARG A 596 -8.32 -18.07 21.42
N VAL A 597 -7.49 -17.20 20.89
CA VAL A 597 -7.75 -15.76 20.83
C VAL A 597 -9.07 -15.46 20.12
N LYS A 598 -9.40 -16.19 19.06
CA LYS A 598 -10.67 -16.03 18.33
C LYS A 598 -11.88 -16.36 19.19
N GLU A 599 -11.82 -17.42 19.99
CA GLU A 599 -12.87 -17.81 20.92
C GLU A 599 -13.03 -16.78 22.02
N PHE A 600 -11.90 -16.24 22.49
CA PHE A 600 -11.88 -15.19 23.51
C PHE A 600 -12.48 -13.88 23.03
N LEU A 601 -12.16 -13.46 21.81
CA LEU A 601 -12.73 -12.25 21.21
C LEU A 601 -14.23 -12.42 20.91
N GLY A 602 -14.66 -13.63 20.55
CA GLY A 602 -16.07 -13.97 20.33
C GLY A 602 -16.89 -14.09 21.60
N GLN A 603 -16.27 -14.39 22.77
CA GLN A 603 -16.92 -14.46 24.09
C GLN A 603 -16.93 -13.12 24.84
N ALA A 604 -16.39 -12.06 24.24
CA ALA A 604 -16.29 -10.77 24.91
C ALA A 604 -17.67 -10.30 25.40
N ASP A 605 -17.78 -10.07 26.70
CA ASP A 605 -18.93 -9.45 27.35
C ASP A 605 -19.49 -8.31 26.52
N THR A 606 -20.80 -8.38 26.31
CA THR A 606 -21.65 -7.40 25.62
C THR A 606 -20.92 -6.10 25.32
N VAL A 607 -20.61 -5.90 24.06
CA VAL A 607 -20.21 -4.58 23.54
C VAL A 607 -21.24 -3.60 24.08
N LYS A 608 -20.83 -2.75 25.02
CA LYS A 608 -21.66 -1.58 25.33
C LYS A 608 -21.80 -0.85 24.01
N LEU A 609 -23.05 -0.73 23.57
CA LEU A 609 -23.37 0.12 22.44
C LEU A 609 -22.79 1.49 22.76
N ASP A 610 -21.64 1.82 22.17
CA ASP A 610 -21.07 3.14 22.32
C ASP A 610 -21.95 4.19 21.60
N ASP A 611 -21.77 5.44 21.92
CA ASP A 611 -22.60 6.51 21.35
C ASP A 611 -22.39 6.63 19.84
N GLN A 612 -21.26 6.23 19.31
CA GLN A 612 -20.93 6.24 17.89
C GLN A 612 -21.75 5.20 17.12
N LEU A 613 -21.78 3.95 17.59
CA LEU A 613 -22.60 2.89 16.98
C LEU A 613 -24.09 3.20 17.09
N ARG A 614 -24.53 3.78 18.22
CA ARG A 614 -25.92 4.27 18.40
C ARG A 614 -26.26 5.36 17.38
N SER A 615 -25.36 6.32 17.15
CA SER A 615 -25.54 7.39 16.18
C SER A 615 -25.62 6.86 14.75
N LEU A 616 -24.73 5.93 14.40
CA LEU A 616 -24.72 5.27 13.09
C LEU A 616 -25.98 4.42 12.86
N ALA A 617 -26.42 3.66 13.86
CA ALA A 617 -27.65 2.87 13.77
C ALA A 617 -28.85 3.78 13.49
N ARG A 618 -28.98 4.93 14.16
CA ARG A 618 -30.03 5.92 13.88
C ARG A 618 -29.96 6.50 12.48
N GLY A 619 -28.76 6.69 11.93
CA GLY A 619 -28.55 7.19 10.57
C GLY A 619 -28.62 6.12 9.48
N ALA A 620 -28.61 4.84 9.83
CA ALA A 620 -28.38 3.74 8.87
C ALA A 620 -29.38 3.72 7.72
N LEU A 621 -30.66 3.99 7.96
CA LEU A 621 -31.71 3.93 6.95
C LEU A 621 -31.99 5.25 6.23
N ALA A 622 -31.14 6.26 6.42
CA ALA A 622 -31.28 7.56 5.75
C ALA A 622 -30.89 7.50 4.25
N SER A 623 -29.90 6.69 3.90
CA SER A 623 -29.47 6.46 2.52
C SER A 623 -28.76 5.12 2.39
N ASP A 624 -28.60 4.66 1.15
CA ASP A 624 -27.83 3.44 0.84
C ASP A 624 -26.40 3.52 1.36
N LYS A 625 -25.77 4.66 1.20
CA LYS A 625 -24.37 4.90 1.64
C LYS A 625 -24.25 4.88 3.17
N THR A 626 -25.22 5.40 3.90
CA THR A 626 -25.23 5.34 5.36
C THR A 626 -25.51 3.94 5.87
N PHE A 627 -26.38 3.18 5.17
CA PHE A 627 -26.63 1.79 5.50
C PHE A 627 -25.41 0.92 5.28
N GLU A 628 -24.73 1.07 4.17
CA GLU A 628 -23.50 0.37 3.86
C GLU A 628 -22.43 0.59 4.94
N ARG A 629 -22.18 1.84 5.28
CA ARG A 629 -21.21 2.24 6.31
C ARG A 629 -21.53 1.64 7.69
N PHE A 630 -22.81 1.70 8.08
CA PHE A 630 -23.28 1.09 9.32
C PHE A 630 -23.12 -0.44 9.31
N ALA A 631 -23.50 -1.09 8.20
CA ALA A 631 -23.43 -2.55 8.07
C ALA A 631 -21.97 -3.05 8.17
N TRP A 632 -21.03 -2.35 7.57
CA TRP A 632 -19.60 -2.68 7.69
C TRP A 632 -19.14 -2.66 9.15
N GLN A 633 -19.48 -1.63 9.89
CA GLN A 633 -19.10 -1.53 11.30
C GLN A 633 -19.76 -2.65 12.14
N LEU A 634 -21.00 -2.97 11.84
CA LEU A 634 -21.69 -4.04 12.55
C LEU A 634 -21.12 -5.42 12.23
N PHE A 635 -20.69 -5.65 11.00
CA PHE A 635 -20.01 -6.89 10.60
C PHE A 635 -18.67 -7.08 11.34
N GLU A 636 -17.94 -6.02 11.62
CA GLU A 636 -16.71 -6.09 12.41
C GLU A 636 -16.99 -6.41 13.88
N LEU A 637 -18.06 -5.85 14.44
CA LEU A 637 -18.43 -6.06 15.84
C LEU A 637 -19.04 -7.43 16.09
N VAL A 638 -19.71 -8.00 15.09
CA VAL A 638 -20.40 -9.29 15.17
C VAL A 638 -19.83 -10.21 14.08
N PRO A 639 -18.70 -10.89 14.35
CA PRO A 639 -17.98 -11.68 13.35
C PRO A 639 -18.82 -12.77 12.65
N GLN A 640 -19.81 -13.32 13.33
CA GLN A 640 -20.72 -14.32 12.79
C GLN A 640 -21.85 -13.74 11.92
N LEU A 641 -21.99 -12.41 11.86
CA LEU A 641 -23.02 -11.76 11.06
C LEU A 641 -22.58 -11.66 9.59
N ASP A 642 -23.37 -12.18 8.68
CA ASP A 642 -23.07 -12.24 7.26
C ASP A 642 -23.97 -11.38 6.38
N ARG A 643 -25.18 -11.12 6.87
CA ARG A 643 -26.17 -10.37 6.10
C ARG A 643 -27.07 -9.55 7.00
N ILE A 644 -27.37 -8.33 6.58
CA ILE A 644 -28.37 -7.46 7.19
C ILE A 644 -29.36 -7.05 6.12
N CYS A 645 -30.65 -7.20 6.38
CA CYS A 645 -31.65 -6.64 5.48
C CYS A 645 -32.84 -6.06 6.22
N VAL A 646 -33.52 -5.13 5.56
CA VAL A 646 -34.80 -4.56 6.02
C VAL A 646 -35.88 -4.98 5.06
N THR A 647 -36.89 -5.64 5.59
CA THR A 647 -38.11 -6.01 4.85
C THR A 647 -39.33 -5.29 5.41
N SER A 648 -40.27 -4.93 4.55
CA SER A 648 -41.54 -4.33 4.94
C SER A 648 -42.72 -5.17 4.44
N VAL A 649 -43.83 -5.15 5.17
CA VAL A 649 -45.07 -5.76 4.77
C VAL A 649 -46.06 -4.69 4.36
N ASP A 650 -46.53 -4.76 3.11
CA ASP A 650 -47.51 -3.85 2.53
C ASP A 650 -48.57 -4.67 1.81
N ASN A 651 -49.82 -4.64 2.27
CA ASN A 651 -50.95 -5.37 1.70
C ASN A 651 -50.66 -6.85 1.39
N ASP A 652 -50.16 -7.61 2.36
CA ASP A 652 -49.76 -9.03 2.26
C ASP A 652 -48.57 -9.27 1.31
N LYS A 653 -47.87 -8.23 0.90
CA LYS A 653 -46.67 -8.32 0.06
C LYS A 653 -45.42 -8.00 0.86
N LEU A 654 -44.48 -8.92 0.88
CA LEU A 654 -43.17 -8.69 1.46
C LEU A 654 -42.29 -7.95 0.47
N ARG A 655 -41.75 -6.80 0.87
CA ARG A 655 -40.80 -6.02 0.05
C ARG A 655 -39.45 -5.94 0.75
N LEU A 656 -38.40 -6.33 0.07
CA LEU A 656 -37.02 -6.06 0.50
C LEU A 656 -36.73 -4.58 0.27
N LYS A 657 -36.41 -3.81 1.34
CA LYS A 657 -36.04 -2.40 1.24
C LYS A 657 -34.55 -2.20 1.04
N THR A 658 -33.77 -2.89 1.83
CA THR A 658 -32.31 -2.71 1.86
C THR A 658 -31.68 -4.02 2.22
N LEU A 659 -30.57 -4.35 1.55
CA LEU A 659 -29.80 -5.55 1.79
C LEU A 659 -28.33 -5.23 1.73
N MET A 660 -27.57 -5.65 2.72
CA MET A 660 -26.10 -5.66 2.71
C MET A 660 -25.62 -7.07 3.05
N GLU A 661 -24.72 -7.59 2.25
CA GLU A 661 -24.10 -8.90 2.46
C GLU A 661 -22.60 -8.71 2.68
N ARG A 662 -22.06 -9.38 3.69
CA ARG A 662 -20.64 -9.36 4.00
C ARG A 662 -19.79 -10.06 2.92
N PHE A 663 -20.37 -11.09 2.32
CA PHE A 663 -19.74 -11.80 1.21
C PHE A 663 -20.04 -11.10 -0.09
N GLY A 664 -19.18 -10.17 -0.42
CA GLY A 664 -19.08 -9.44 -1.65
C GLY A 664 -20.09 -9.72 -2.69
N LEU A 665 -20.43 -8.77 -3.23
CA LEU A 665 -20.64 -8.64 -4.65
C LEU A 665 -21.19 -7.26 -4.84
N LYS A 666 -20.70 -6.62 -5.87
CA LYS A 666 -21.25 -5.41 -6.47
C LYS A 666 -22.49 -4.95 -5.72
N THR A 667 -22.29 -4.08 -4.76
CA THR A 667 -23.34 -3.38 -4.03
C THR A 667 -24.27 -2.68 -5.03
N SER A 668 -25.05 -3.46 -5.72
CA SER A 668 -26.27 -2.94 -6.30
C SER A 668 -27.35 -3.18 -5.26
N LEU A 669 -27.62 -2.20 -4.44
CA LEU A 669 -28.88 -2.09 -3.71
C LEU A 669 -30.00 -2.28 -4.70
N LYS A 670 -30.45 -3.52 -4.82
CA LYS A 670 -31.60 -3.85 -5.66
C LYS A 670 -32.81 -3.83 -4.74
N SER A 671 -33.54 -2.73 -4.75
CA SER A 671 -34.94 -2.78 -4.33
C SER A 671 -35.68 -3.70 -5.30
N ARG A 672 -35.76 -4.98 -4.96
CA ARG A 672 -36.61 -5.93 -5.68
C ARG A 672 -37.90 -6.11 -4.90
N SER A 673 -39.00 -5.67 -5.44
CA SER A 673 -40.32 -6.09 -4.99
C SER A 673 -40.50 -7.57 -5.37
N THR A 674 -40.22 -8.47 -4.43
CA THR A 674 -40.56 -9.88 -4.59
C THR A 674 -41.88 -10.10 -3.88
N VAL A 675 -42.94 -10.37 -4.64
CA VAL A 675 -44.23 -10.74 -4.11
C VAL A 675 -44.17 -12.19 -3.67
N VAL A 676 -44.33 -12.43 -2.36
CA VAL A 676 -44.45 -13.79 -1.85
C VAL A 676 -45.67 -13.86 -0.92
N ARG A 677 -46.66 -14.65 -1.32
CA ARG A 677 -47.72 -15.10 -0.42
C ARG A 677 -47.16 -16.21 0.46
N ALA A 678 -47.12 -16.01 1.75
CA ALA A 678 -46.72 -17.03 2.71
C ALA A 678 -47.86 -17.38 3.66
N LYS A 679 -48.28 -18.62 3.63
CA LYS A 679 -48.97 -19.25 4.75
C LYS A 679 -47.93 -20.00 5.58
N GLY A 680 -47.80 -19.62 6.86
CA GLY A 680 -47.02 -20.30 7.89
C GLY A 680 -45.54 -19.95 7.92
N GLN A 681 -45.07 -19.37 9.00
CA GLN A 681 -43.65 -18.99 9.32
C GLN A 681 -42.93 -18.24 8.20
N SER A 682 -43.37 -17.04 7.89
CA SER A 682 -42.72 -16.16 6.89
C SER A 682 -42.16 -14.91 7.55
N LEU A 683 -41.25 -14.23 6.86
CA LEU A 683 -40.73 -12.90 7.26
C LEU A 683 -41.89 -11.90 7.47
N ALA A 684 -43.04 -12.10 6.81
CA ALA A 684 -44.27 -11.32 7.03
C ALA A 684 -44.87 -11.58 8.40
N ASP A 685 -44.94 -12.84 8.85
CA ASP A 685 -45.45 -13.20 10.18
C ASP A 685 -44.53 -12.63 11.28
N TYR A 686 -43.20 -12.58 11.03
CA TYR A 686 -42.27 -11.95 11.96
C TYR A 686 -42.46 -10.42 12.02
N ALA A 687 -42.74 -9.75 10.90
CA ALA A 687 -42.96 -8.30 10.86
C ALA A 687 -44.25 -7.87 11.54
N LEU A 688 -45.26 -8.73 11.55
CA LEU A 688 -46.54 -8.50 12.20
C LEU A 688 -46.56 -8.95 13.67
N GLY A 689 -45.53 -9.65 14.13
CA GLY A 689 -45.33 -10.07 15.50
C GLY A 689 -44.69 -8.98 16.37
N ASP A 690 -44.65 -9.23 17.67
CA ASP A 690 -44.09 -8.36 18.70
C ASP A 690 -42.78 -8.90 19.31
N LYS A 691 -42.38 -10.12 18.94
CA LYS A 691 -41.26 -10.82 19.52
C LYS A 691 -40.09 -11.00 18.53
N VAL A 692 -38.89 -10.90 19.05
CA VAL A 692 -37.66 -11.29 18.30
C VAL A 692 -37.67 -12.79 18.07
N VAL A 693 -37.45 -13.20 16.83
CA VAL A 693 -37.37 -14.61 16.43
C VAL A 693 -35.93 -14.96 16.08
N VAL A 694 -35.39 -15.99 16.69
CA VAL A 694 -34.02 -16.50 16.43
C VAL A 694 -34.12 -17.95 15.98
N ASN A 695 -33.59 -18.24 14.81
CA ASN A 695 -33.47 -19.59 14.27
C ASN A 695 -31.97 -19.99 14.29
N GLN A 696 -31.62 -20.90 15.18
CA GLN A 696 -30.22 -21.33 15.36
C GLN A 696 -29.77 -22.37 14.32
N GLU A 697 -30.73 -23.13 13.75
CA GLU A 697 -30.46 -24.08 12.67
C GLU A 697 -31.53 -23.95 11.60
N MET A 698 -31.11 -23.55 10.40
CA MET A 698 -32.02 -23.48 9.25
C MET A 698 -31.82 -24.73 8.38
N ASN A 699 -32.54 -25.79 8.72
CA ASN A 699 -32.60 -26.98 7.86
C ASN A 699 -33.50 -26.69 6.66
N GLY A 700 -32.96 -26.87 5.44
CA GLY A 700 -33.61 -26.52 4.17
C GLY A 700 -35.01 -27.15 4.00
N THR A 701 -36.04 -26.51 4.48
CA THR A 701 -37.44 -26.84 4.16
C THR A 701 -37.76 -26.29 2.78
N LYS A 702 -37.99 -27.20 1.83
CA LYS A 702 -38.43 -26.88 0.47
C LYS A 702 -39.70 -26.04 0.51
N GLY A 703 -39.69 -24.83 -0.06
CA GLY A 703 -40.89 -24.07 -0.42
C GLY A 703 -41.14 -22.76 0.29
N SER A 704 -40.24 -22.24 1.15
CA SER A 704 -40.42 -20.93 1.78
C SER A 704 -39.66 -19.80 1.05
N VAL A 705 -40.08 -18.55 1.26
CA VAL A 705 -39.38 -17.34 0.78
C VAL A 705 -37.91 -17.33 1.17
N MET A 706 -37.58 -17.99 2.26
CA MET A 706 -36.25 -18.21 2.78
C MET A 706 -35.38 -19.05 1.81
N THR A 707 -35.98 -19.95 1.04
CA THR A 707 -35.28 -20.79 0.03
C THR A 707 -34.84 -19.98 -1.20
N ASN A 708 -35.53 -18.90 -1.54
CA ASN A 708 -35.19 -18.02 -2.68
C ASN A 708 -34.32 -16.85 -2.30
N MET A 709 -34.18 -16.51 -1.02
CA MET A 709 -33.30 -15.47 -0.49
C MET A 709 -32.05 -16.06 0.20
N ALA A 710 -32.08 -17.34 0.54
CA ALA A 710 -30.93 -18.05 1.03
C ALA A 710 -30.01 -18.36 -0.16
N ALA A 711 -28.87 -17.67 -0.26
CA ALA A 711 -27.71 -18.38 -0.75
C ALA A 711 -27.63 -19.69 0.05
N LYS A 712 -27.28 -20.80 -0.57
CA LYS A 712 -27.26 -22.18 -0.02
C LYS A 712 -26.53 -22.34 1.33
N ASP A 713 -25.95 -21.26 1.86
CA ASP A 713 -24.98 -21.24 2.94
C ASP A 713 -25.44 -20.57 4.24
N ILE A 714 -26.68 -20.04 4.34
CA ILE A 714 -27.17 -19.45 5.58
C ILE A 714 -27.70 -20.54 6.49
N ARG A 715 -27.16 -20.61 7.73
CA ARG A 715 -27.51 -21.63 8.72
C ARG A 715 -28.31 -21.11 9.93
N SER A 716 -28.20 -19.80 10.22
CA SER A 716 -28.99 -19.21 11.30
C SER A 716 -29.50 -17.81 10.95
N SER A 717 -30.56 -17.36 11.61
CA SER A 717 -31.17 -16.05 11.41
C SER A 717 -31.75 -15.47 12.67
N MET A 718 -31.77 -14.14 12.75
CA MET A 718 -32.47 -13.36 13.79
C MET A 718 -33.35 -12.31 13.11
N HIS A 719 -34.59 -12.20 13.53
CA HIS A 719 -35.57 -11.27 12.97
C HIS A 719 -36.13 -10.39 14.07
N VAL A 720 -35.98 -9.09 13.96
CA VAL A 720 -36.45 -8.09 14.91
C VAL A 720 -37.62 -7.33 14.31
N PRO A 721 -38.86 -7.50 14.82
CA PRO A 721 -40.01 -6.74 14.36
C PRO A 721 -39.85 -5.27 14.78
N VAL A 722 -40.11 -4.35 13.86
CA VAL A 722 -40.07 -2.91 14.05
C VAL A 722 -41.16 -2.22 13.21
N VAL A 723 -41.50 -0.99 13.55
CA VAL A 723 -42.36 -0.14 12.73
C VAL A 723 -41.48 0.98 12.13
N ILE A 724 -41.57 1.18 10.81
CA ILE A 724 -40.85 2.24 10.11
C ILE A 724 -41.84 3.04 9.29
N LYS A 725 -42.03 4.32 9.62
CA LYS A 725 -43.03 5.20 8.99
C LYS A 725 -44.44 4.61 8.97
N GLY A 726 -44.85 4.07 10.10
CA GLY A 726 -46.15 3.41 10.26
C GLY A 726 -46.32 2.07 9.53
N THR A 727 -45.27 1.58 8.86
CA THR A 727 -45.27 0.30 8.15
C THR A 727 -44.64 -0.80 8.99
N PRO A 728 -45.28 -1.95 9.19
CA PRO A 728 -44.64 -3.10 9.83
C PRO A 728 -43.46 -3.59 9.01
N CYS A 729 -42.30 -3.73 9.67
CA CYS A 729 -41.07 -4.15 9.08
C CYS A 729 -40.39 -5.20 9.95
N THR A 730 -39.41 -5.91 9.38
CA THR A 730 -38.39 -6.63 10.13
C THR A 730 -37.02 -6.16 9.75
N ILE A 731 -36.15 -6.02 10.73
CA ILE A 731 -34.69 -5.93 10.50
C ILE A 731 -34.12 -7.33 10.76
N ASN A 732 -33.48 -7.87 9.74
CA ASN A 732 -33.10 -9.27 9.70
C ASN A 732 -31.57 -9.37 9.68
N PHE A 733 -31.02 -10.22 10.54
CA PHE A 733 -29.61 -10.55 10.65
C PHE A 733 -29.45 -12.04 10.33
N TRP A 734 -28.46 -12.39 9.53
CA TRP A 734 -28.28 -13.75 9.07
C TRP A 734 -26.81 -14.15 9.14
N SER A 735 -26.58 -15.45 9.44
CA SER A 735 -25.27 -16.03 9.57
C SER A 735 -25.15 -17.33 8.77
N ALA A 736 -23.98 -17.55 8.19
CA ALA A 736 -23.60 -18.83 7.58
C ALA A 736 -23.22 -19.89 8.64
N GLU A 737 -23.11 -19.51 9.91
CA GLU A 737 -22.80 -20.41 11.01
C GLU A 737 -24.07 -20.93 11.67
N ALA A 738 -24.15 -22.24 11.99
CA ALA A 738 -25.17 -22.78 12.86
C ALA A 738 -24.95 -22.21 14.28
N GLY A 739 -26.02 -21.78 14.96
CA GLY A 739 -25.89 -21.13 16.25
C GLY A 739 -25.28 -19.74 16.23
N GLY A 740 -25.21 -19.07 15.06
CA GLY A 740 -24.56 -17.77 14.87
C GLY A 740 -25.15 -16.59 15.64
N PHE A 741 -26.28 -16.81 16.37
CA PHE A 741 -26.92 -15.79 17.23
C PHE A 741 -27.03 -16.27 18.68
N PRO A 742 -25.94 -16.40 19.42
CA PRO A 742 -25.97 -16.69 20.85
C PRO A 742 -26.68 -15.55 21.63
N PRO A 743 -27.06 -15.76 22.88
CA PRO A 743 -27.80 -14.77 23.66
C PRO A 743 -27.15 -13.39 23.72
N GLU A 744 -25.82 -13.33 23.70
CA GLU A 744 -25.02 -12.10 23.71
C GLU A 744 -25.19 -11.33 22.41
N ALA A 745 -25.12 -12.01 21.26
CA ALA A 745 -25.37 -11.39 19.96
C ALA A 745 -26.81 -10.85 19.86
N VAL A 746 -27.77 -11.58 20.37
CA VAL A 746 -29.18 -11.13 20.42
C VAL A 746 -29.30 -9.86 21.26
N LYS A 747 -28.71 -9.82 22.45
CA LYS A 747 -28.71 -8.64 23.35
C LYS A 747 -28.08 -7.41 22.71
N LEU A 748 -27.15 -7.59 21.80
CA LEU A 748 -26.51 -6.50 21.04
C LEU A 748 -27.38 -6.06 19.85
N LEU A 749 -27.82 -7.02 19.03
CA LEU A 749 -28.44 -6.73 17.73
C LEU A 749 -29.89 -6.24 17.86
N GLU A 750 -30.65 -6.66 18.88
CA GLU A 750 -32.01 -6.19 19.07
C GLU A 750 -32.09 -4.68 19.34
N PRO A 751 -31.36 -4.09 20.30
CA PRO A 751 -31.35 -2.63 20.49
C PRO A 751 -30.91 -1.87 19.25
N ILE A 752 -29.93 -2.40 18.50
CA ILE A 752 -29.46 -1.82 17.26
C ILE A 752 -30.56 -1.73 16.21
N ALA A 753 -31.31 -2.82 16.01
CA ALA A 753 -32.43 -2.82 15.08
C ALA A 753 -33.53 -1.80 15.46
N ARG A 754 -33.79 -1.63 16.74
CA ARG A 754 -34.76 -0.62 17.22
C ARG A 754 -34.27 0.80 16.98
N LEU A 755 -32.97 1.09 17.21
CA LEU A 755 -32.38 2.39 16.93
C LEU A 755 -32.38 2.73 15.42
N MET A 756 -32.21 1.75 14.55
CA MET A 756 -32.32 1.94 13.08
C MET A 756 -33.76 2.37 12.69
N ALA A 757 -34.78 1.78 13.31
CA ALA A 757 -36.16 2.11 13.05
C ALA A 757 -36.52 3.52 13.58
N GLU A 758 -36.09 3.86 14.81
CA GLU A 758 -36.28 5.19 15.41
C GLU A 758 -35.64 6.30 14.54
N GLY A 759 -34.43 6.07 14.06
CA GLY A 759 -33.74 7.02 13.19
C GLY A 759 -34.43 7.23 11.85
N ALA A 760 -35.00 6.17 11.26
CA ALA A 760 -35.76 6.25 10.03
C ALA A 760 -37.07 7.05 10.16
N GLU A 761 -37.69 7.06 11.35
CA GLU A 761 -38.83 7.89 11.65
C GLU A 761 -38.45 9.36 11.83
N ALA A 762 -37.35 9.64 12.51
CA ALA A 762 -36.87 11.01 12.75
C ALA A 762 -36.48 11.75 11.46
N VAL A 763 -35.94 11.05 10.45
CA VAL A 763 -35.63 11.63 9.14
C VAL A 763 -36.89 11.99 8.34
N ALA A 764 -38.02 11.37 8.64
CA ALA A 764 -39.28 11.63 7.97
C ALA A 764 -40.02 12.85 8.50
N GLN A 765 -39.66 13.34 9.70
CA GLN A 765 -40.31 14.51 10.36
C GLN A 765 -39.54 15.80 10.08
N LYS A 766 -38.39 15.76 9.43
CA LYS A 766 -37.64 16.88 8.88
C LYS A 766 -37.85 17.01 7.37
#